data_d805444206ba173a956e3e3d4ca96c9c
#
_entry.id   d805444206ba173a956e3e3d4ca96c9c
#
_cell.length_a   1.000
_cell.length_b   1.000
_cell.length_c   1.000
_cell.angle_alpha   90.00
_cell.angle_beta   90.00
_cell.angle_gamma   90.00
#
_symmetry.space_group_name_H-M   'P 1'
#
loop_
_entity.id
_entity.type
_entity.pdbx_description
1 polymer ?
#
loop_
_entity_poly.entity_id
_entity_poly.type
_entity_poly.pdbx_seq_one_letter_code
_entity_poly.pdbx_strand_id
1 'polypeptide(L)'
;MKQAFWFLCAIIVPVFGCGAFSSVAAQISSPTPDPFTVQLTSTPNTAFNQVMGDFSANGRFAVFISNGDVATEKSATRNNADGNREIFLADYAQRRIFQITNTKNVPLPAASPSPTPTPSPTPSPTVSPTPTPTPIPVPADPAQIKIEIDNRSPMISLQPTLVDGLRTYRIVFSSNAPTPGNFDGTEGNLQTDGNSEIWIYTMPAVADVDLTLGTDLPLQDLTAGTFTQVTNTPASRVPSPGSATLTPFFADDNRECTISDDGSILAFISTRNLVPAVGNTDANPELFLFNRQTSTFVQGTNTLDAVVGIGFVFQTNPSLSSDGSIVAFSSSANLATNNADGNMELFMASFSGGSLSNVFQVTRTQSDANNTTVSIGAPGRRLSRNGALLAFESRATDPKANAATNSPFLGTFVYTRATDTFVEIGLRPTAFTDIPHFPTFTDYDVNNAPSSLVFASALNFRPDGTFPATAADANQGLNPQNAAQIFLTQIPASSSNTFIRLTNTPLLQGTTRPIPSATRKRIAYALGGAALGGSNADGSVEIFYLLTPTITATSSAVLSFFTGASNMPVMAATPLPSPSPSPTVAPSPSPGNPFGLSPGELSIVRSTVALAPSSATATGASETTRSPALPVELNGVSLSVNGNAAGLYFVGAAEKQINFVFPTNATSGLGTVAVNILDSGANTDTLLRGLVQVVASQPDIFTSTNDAGGRAVAFNVTNPAARTMEPFNVTSPDASGASVPTVIELSVTGVRSVVPAEITITVGTTVIPVANVLTVKPNPEMPGFDFINFSLPATLVGAGDVPVVVTFARTSAAATSSRPADTAPKIRIN
;
A
#
# COMPACT_ATOMS: atom_id res chain seq x y z
N MET A 1 -25.42 24.64 -5.08
CA MET A 1 -24.83 23.93 -3.95
C MET A 1 -23.28 23.84 -4.01
N LYS A 2 -22.63 23.73 -5.18
CA LYS A 2 -21.16 23.72 -5.30
C LYS A 2 -20.44 25.06 -4.99
N GLN A 3 -21.10 26.19 -5.08
CA GLN A 3 -20.47 27.50 -4.89
C GLN A 3 -20.32 27.95 -3.43
N ALA A 4 -21.12 27.43 -2.51
CA ALA A 4 -21.02 27.80 -1.09
C ALA A 4 -19.88 27.04 -0.36
N PHE A 5 -19.45 25.89 -0.87
CA PHE A 5 -18.40 25.08 -0.26
C PHE A 5 -16.98 25.55 -0.56
N TRP A 6 -16.76 26.25 -1.68
CA TRP A 6 -15.45 26.79 -2.04
C TRP A 6 -14.98 27.92 -1.12
N PHE A 7 -15.91 28.61 -0.47
CA PHE A 7 -15.58 29.69 0.46
C PHE A 7 -14.96 29.22 1.78
N LEU A 8 -15.21 27.97 2.20
CA LEU A 8 -14.66 27.45 3.46
C LEU A 8 -13.19 27.00 3.33
N CYS A 9 -12.77 26.53 2.15
CA CYS A 9 -11.36 26.13 1.93
C CYS A 9 -10.42 27.33 1.67
N ALA A 10 -10.94 28.48 1.24
CA ALA A 10 -10.13 29.64 0.93
C ALA A 10 -9.88 30.57 2.13
N ILE A 11 -10.55 30.35 3.28
CA ILE A 11 -10.47 31.22 4.47
C ILE A 11 -9.51 30.67 5.54
N ILE A 12 -8.67 29.66 5.22
CA ILE A 12 -7.62 29.21 6.14
C ILE A 12 -6.32 30.02 5.89
N VAL A 13 -6.42 31.31 5.91
CA VAL A 13 -5.26 32.21 6.09
C VAL A 13 -5.36 32.83 7.46
N PRO A 14 -4.58 32.40 8.44
CA PRO A 14 -4.63 33.00 9.77
C PRO A 14 -3.83 34.28 9.77
N VAL A 15 -4.46 35.35 10.15
CA VAL A 15 -3.80 36.58 10.58
C VAL A 15 -3.95 36.67 12.08
N PHE A 16 -2.81 36.63 12.78
CA PHE A 16 -2.50 37.21 14.10
C PHE A 16 -2.75 36.47 15.40
N GLY A 17 -1.69 36.59 16.21
CA GLY A 17 -1.71 36.55 17.65
C GLY A 17 -0.45 35.84 18.23
N CYS A 18 0.68 36.57 18.28
CA CYS A 18 1.87 36.08 18.98
C CYS A 18 1.64 36.12 20.48
N GLY A 19 1.04 35.08 21.02
CA GLY A 19 1.06 34.77 22.45
C GLY A 19 2.19 33.78 22.72
N ALA A 20 3.22 34.15 23.42
CA ALA A 20 4.33 33.30 23.79
C ALA A 20 3.86 32.21 24.76
N PHE A 21 3.51 31.03 24.23
CA PHE A 21 3.33 29.84 25.03
C PHE A 21 4.54 28.94 24.83
N SER A 22 5.39 28.85 25.84
CA SER A 22 6.52 27.90 25.85
C SER A 22 6.04 26.52 26.26
N SER A 23 5.55 25.74 25.29
CA SER A 23 5.48 24.28 25.43
C SER A 23 6.81 23.71 24.98
N VAL A 24 7.64 23.26 25.89
CA VAL A 24 8.89 22.56 25.56
C VAL A 24 8.53 21.12 25.25
N ALA A 25 8.39 20.80 23.96
CA ALA A 25 8.32 19.40 23.54
C ALA A 25 9.73 18.79 23.63
N ALA A 26 9.86 17.64 24.28
CA ALA A 26 11.13 16.94 24.36
C ALA A 26 11.55 16.42 22.98
N GLN A 27 12.78 16.68 22.59
CA GLN A 27 13.36 16.15 21.36
C GLN A 27 13.83 14.71 21.59
N ILE A 28 13.43 13.79 20.71
CA ILE A 28 13.90 12.39 20.75
C ILE A 28 15.02 12.21 19.73
N SER A 29 16.13 11.65 20.15
CA SER A 29 17.15 11.10 19.27
C SER A 29 16.85 9.62 19.05
N SER A 30 16.40 9.20 17.88
CA SER A 30 16.29 7.80 17.50
C SER A 30 17.37 7.46 16.48
N PRO A 31 18.09 6.34 16.63
CA PRO A 31 19.08 5.91 15.63
C PRO A 31 18.46 5.34 14.35
N THR A 32 17.15 5.09 14.32
CA THR A 32 16.43 4.60 13.14
C THR A 32 15.68 5.73 12.46
N PRO A 33 15.71 5.83 11.13
CA PRO A 33 14.87 6.78 10.41
C PRO A 33 13.40 6.50 10.71
N ASP A 34 12.60 7.55 10.83
CA ASP A 34 11.15 7.41 10.97
C ASP A 34 10.58 7.02 9.62
N PRO A 35 9.85 5.92 9.49
CA PRO A 35 9.21 5.55 8.25
C PRO A 35 8.04 6.49 7.91
N PHE A 36 7.72 6.58 6.61
CA PHE A 36 6.57 7.32 6.10
C PHE A 36 5.76 6.36 5.23
N THR A 37 5.01 5.47 5.88
CA THR A 37 4.27 4.39 5.24
C THR A 37 2.80 4.75 5.09
N VAL A 38 2.22 4.53 3.91
CA VAL A 38 0.80 4.67 3.65
C VAL A 38 0.24 3.41 3.00
N GLN A 39 -0.95 3.00 3.42
CA GLN A 39 -1.72 1.92 2.82
C GLN A 39 -2.44 2.44 1.57
N LEU A 40 -2.28 1.74 0.44
CA LEU A 40 -2.94 2.11 -0.83
C LEU A 40 -4.25 1.37 -1.05
N THR A 41 -4.35 0.11 -0.63
CA THR A 41 -5.55 -0.70 -0.84
C THR A 41 -6.23 -1.01 0.48
N SER A 42 -7.53 -1.28 0.45
CA SER A 42 -8.29 -1.73 1.62
C SER A 42 -9.36 -2.71 1.15
N THR A 43 -9.23 -3.96 1.55
CA THR A 43 -10.18 -5.03 1.25
C THR A 43 -10.98 -5.41 2.50
N PRO A 44 -12.19 -5.95 2.38
CA PRO A 44 -13.09 -6.12 3.51
C PRO A 44 -12.84 -7.36 4.37
N ASN A 45 -11.96 -8.27 3.97
CA ASN A 45 -11.65 -9.48 4.74
C ASN A 45 -10.40 -10.22 4.21
N THR A 46 -9.89 -11.18 4.99
CA THR A 46 -8.69 -11.97 4.69
C THR A 46 -8.81 -12.96 3.53
N ALA A 47 -9.99 -13.14 2.94
CA ALA A 47 -10.15 -13.95 1.73
C ALA A 47 -9.59 -13.23 0.50
N PHE A 48 -9.42 -11.91 0.57
CA PHE A 48 -8.75 -11.14 -0.47
C PHE A 48 -7.25 -11.14 -0.24
N ASN A 49 -6.51 -11.31 -1.33
CA ASN A 49 -5.06 -11.38 -1.31
C ASN A 49 -4.49 -10.49 -2.41
N GLN A 50 -3.40 -9.80 -2.08
CA GLN A 50 -2.74 -8.89 -2.98
C GLN A 50 -1.26 -9.24 -3.06
N VAL A 51 -0.72 -9.21 -4.29
CA VAL A 51 0.68 -9.55 -4.55
C VAL A 51 1.30 -8.44 -5.36
N MET A 52 2.37 -7.82 -4.84
CA MET A 52 3.16 -6.87 -5.61
C MET A 52 3.80 -7.55 -6.82
N GLY A 53 3.59 -6.96 -7.99
CA GLY A 53 4.26 -7.32 -9.22
C GLY A 53 5.55 -6.53 -9.40
N ASP A 54 5.43 -5.24 -9.69
CA ASP A 54 6.57 -4.40 -10.02
C ASP A 54 6.29 -2.91 -9.75
N PHE A 55 7.31 -2.06 -9.88
CA PHE A 55 7.25 -0.65 -9.53
C PHE A 55 8.08 0.18 -10.52
N SER A 56 7.51 1.25 -11.09
CA SER A 56 8.22 2.08 -12.07
C SER A 56 9.45 2.79 -11.48
N ALA A 57 10.44 3.07 -12.31
CA ALA A 57 11.71 3.67 -11.88
C ALA A 57 11.55 4.99 -11.12
N ASN A 58 10.60 5.83 -11.53
CA ASN A 58 10.31 7.09 -10.85
C ASN A 58 9.44 6.94 -9.59
N GLY A 59 8.95 5.72 -9.30
CA GLY A 59 8.07 5.47 -8.16
C GLY A 59 6.63 5.96 -8.33
N ARG A 60 6.20 6.25 -9.55
CA ARG A 60 4.82 6.70 -9.81
C ARG A 60 3.83 5.53 -9.87
N PHE A 61 4.22 4.44 -10.55
CA PHE A 61 3.32 3.35 -10.87
C PHE A 61 3.68 2.08 -10.12
N ALA A 62 2.75 1.59 -9.30
CA ALA A 62 2.82 0.27 -8.67
C ALA A 62 1.85 -0.69 -9.37
N VAL A 63 2.38 -1.80 -9.89
CA VAL A 63 1.60 -2.84 -10.55
C VAL A 63 1.47 -4.02 -9.61
N PHE A 64 0.26 -4.52 -9.40
CA PHE A 64 0.00 -5.62 -8.48
C PHE A 64 -1.19 -6.47 -8.93
N ILE A 65 -1.31 -7.64 -8.35
CA ILE A 65 -2.44 -8.56 -8.51
C ILE A 65 -3.34 -8.43 -7.29
N SER A 66 -4.64 -8.42 -7.48
CA SER A 66 -5.63 -8.54 -6.41
C SER A 66 -6.83 -9.35 -6.87
N ASN A 67 -7.39 -10.12 -5.95
CA ASN A 67 -8.73 -10.69 -6.11
C ASN A 67 -9.81 -9.85 -5.39
N GLY A 68 -9.45 -8.69 -4.86
CA GLY A 68 -10.37 -7.71 -4.28
C GLY A 68 -10.77 -6.63 -5.30
N ASP A 69 -11.92 -6.02 -5.09
CA ASP A 69 -12.40 -4.89 -5.89
C ASP A 69 -11.81 -3.56 -5.37
N VAL A 70 -10.50 -3.35 -5.64
CA VAL A 70 -9.70 -2.27 -5.05
C VAL A 70 -9.53 -1.03 -5.93
N ALA A 71 -10.06 -1.03 -7.16
CA ALA A 71 -9.99 0.14 -8.03
C ALA A 71 -10.72 1.35 -7.43
N THR A 72 -10.16 2.56 -7.58
CA THR A 72 -10.87 3.81 -7.25
C THR A 72 -11.78 4.26 -8.38
N GLU A 73 -11.43 3.89 -9.63
CA GLU A 73 -12.20 4.18 -10.84
C GLU A 73 -12.97 2.92 -11.27
N LYS A 74 -14.23 2.84 -10.86
CA LYS A 74 -15.11 1.70 -11.13
C LYS A 74 -16.27 2.08 -12.03
N SER A 75 -16.74 1.10 -12.81
CA SER A 75 -17.97 1.19 -13.55
C SER A 75 -18.80 -0.09 -13.39
N ALA A 76 -20.04 -0.09 -13.88
CA ALA A 76 -20.87 -1.30 -13.88
C ALA A 76 -20.26 -2.46 -14.69
N THR A 77 -19.40 -2.15 -15.67
CA THR A 77 -18.77 -3.13 -16.55
C THR A 77 -17.29 -3.37 -16.27
N ARG A 78 -16.66 -2.56 -15.40
CA ARG A 78 -15.27 -2.72 -14.99
C ARG A 78 -15.20 -2.59 -13.46
N ASN A 79 -15.24 -3.69 -12.81
CA ASN A 79 -15.08 -3.87 -11.37
C ASN A 79 -14.71 -5.34 -11.12
N ASN A 80 -14.15 -5.63 -9.95
CA ASN A 80 -13.76 -6.99 -9.57
C ASN A 80 -14.69 -7.57 -8.49
N ALA A 81 -16.01 -7.41 -8.69
CA ALA A 81 -17.01 -7.92 -7.75
C ALA A 81 -17.13 -9.47 -7.76
N ASP A 82 -16.60 -10.14 -8.77
CA ASP A 82 -16.56 -11.60 -8.87
C ASP A 82 -15.35 -12.24 -8.19
N GLY A 83 -14.36 -11.42 -7.77
CA GLY A 83 -13.27 -11.85 -6.90
C GLY A 83 -12.22 -12.75 -7.55
N ASN A 84 -12.11 -12.76 -8.90
CA ASN A 84 -11.01 -13.42 -9.59
C ASN A 84 -9.72 -12.58 -9.49
N ARG A 85 -8.59 -13.14 -9.93
CA ARG A 85 -7.31 -12.42 -9.93
C ARG A 85 -7.20 -11.46 -11.10
N GLU A 86 -7.08 -10.18 -10.79
CA GLU A 86 -6.92 -9.12 -11.77
C GLU A 86 -5.63 -8.33 -11.53
N ILE A 87 -5.14 -7.70 -12.59
CA ILE A 87 -3.99 -6.79 -12.53
C ILE A 87 -4.50 -5.38 -12.33
N PHE A 88 -3.93 -4.73 -11.31
CA PHE A 88 -4.21 -3.35 -10.96
C PHE A 88 -2.96 -2.49 -11.10
N LEU A 89 -3.19 -1.22 -11.34
CA LEU A 89 -2.17 -0.17 -11.45
C LEU A 89 -2.53 0.97 -10.51
N ALA A 90 -1.71 1.19 -9.48
CA ALA A 90 -1.80 2.39 -8.67
C ALA A 90 -0.93 3.49 -9.28
N ASP A 91 -1.52 4.64 -9.59
CA ASP A 91 -0.83 5.87 -9.97
C ASP A 91 -0.74 6.81 -8.76
N TYR A 92 0.43 6.89 -8.16
CA TYR A 92 0.69 7.73 -7.00
C TYR A 92 0.46 9.23 -7.29
N ALA A 93 0.73 9.69 -8.50
CA ALA A 93 0.56 11.10 -8.88
C ALA A 93 -0.93 11.49 -9.04
N GLN A 94 -1.76 10.59 -9.56
CA GLN A 94 -3.21 10.78 -9.62
C GLN A 94 -3.91 10.38 -8.31
N ARG A 95 -3.20 9.65 -7.44
CA ARG A 95 -3.75 9.00 -6.24
C ARG A 95 -4.96 8.13 -6.58
N ARG A 96 -4.82 7.28 -7.62
CA ARG A 96 -5.89 6.43 -8.13
C ARG A 96 -5.39 5.02 -8.38
N ILE A 97 -6.30 4.07 -8.30
CA ILE A 97 -6.07 2.67 -8.62
C ILE A 97 -6.97 2.31 -9.79
N PHE A 98 -6.37 1.79 -10.86
CA PHE A 98 -7.02 1.37 -12.09
C PHE A 98 -7.00 -0.15 -12.19
N GLN A 99 -8.13 -0.76 -12.55
CA GLN A 99 -8.18 -2.17 -12.92
C GLN A 99 -7.78 -2.33 -14.38
N ILE A 100 -6.64 -2.94 -14.66
CA ILE A 100 -6.10 -3.09 -16.02
C ILE A 100 -6.74 -4.26 -16.73
N THR A 101 -6.67 -5.46 -16.15
CA THR A 101 -7.41 -6.62 -16.66
C THR A 101 -8.85 -6.60 -16.14
N ASN A 102 -9.77 -7.16 -16.90
CA ASN A 102 -11.19 -7.23 -16.56
C ASN A 102 -11.74 -8.53 -17.09
N THR A 103 -11.64 -9.58 -16.31
CA THR A 103 -11.92 -10.95 -16.72
C THR A 103 -12.89 -11.61 -15.74
N LYS A 104 -13.51 -12.70 -16.16
CA LYS A 104 -14.35 -13.53 -15.28
C LYS A 104 -13.98 -15.00 -15.40
N ASN A 105 -14.03 -15.70 -14.28
CA ASN A 105 -13.91 -17.15 -14.28
C ASN A 105 -15.06 -17.79 -15.08
N VAL A 106 -14.78 -18.91 -15.74
CA VAL A 106 -15.81 -19.71 -16.39
C VAL A 106 -16.54 -20.53 -15.33
N PRO A 107 -17.83 -20.32 -15.10
CA PRO A 107 -18.58 -21.05 -14.10
C PRO A 107 -18.86 -22.49 -14.54
N LEU A 108 -19.07 -23.38 -13.58
CA LEU A 108 -19.67 -24.68 -13.86
C LEU A 108 -21.07 -24.49 -14.44
N PRO A 109 -21.49 -25.32 -15.42
CA PRO A 109 -22.85 -25.30 -15.90
C PRO A 109 -23.83 -25.44 -14.72
N ALA A 110 -24.83 -24.57 -14.64
CA ALA A 110 -25.86 -24.69 -13.64
C ALA A 110 -26.45 -26.10 -13.72
N ALA A 111 -26.50 -26.80 -12.58
CA ALA A 111 -27.19 -28.09 -12.53
C ALA A 111 -28.60 -27.89 -13.07
N SER A 112 -28.97 -28.69 -14.08
CA SER A 112 -30.35 -28.64 -14.66
C SER A 112 -31.34 -28.70 -13.49
N PRO A 113 -32.26 -27.74 -13.36
CA PRO A 113 -33.19 -27.76 -12.21
C PRO A 113 -33.96 -29.07 -12.26
N SER A 114 -33.80 -29.88 -11.22
CA SER A 114 -34.68 -30.99 -10.96
C SER A 114 -36.11 -30.43 -10.92
N PRO A 115 -37.09 -31.04 -11.61
CA PRO A 115 -38.45 -30.47 -11.67
C PRO A 115 -38.95 -30.30 -10.23
N THR A 116 -39.02 -29.07 -9.80
CA THR A 116 -39.54 -28.68 -8.48
C THR A 116 -41.02 -29.03 -8.49
N PRO A 117 -41.54 -29.81 -7.51
CA PRO A 117 -42.97 -29.98 -7.39
C PRO A 117 -43.64 -28.62 -7.17
N THR A 118 -44.62 -28.30 -7.98
CA THR A 118 -45.38 -27.05 -7.93
C THR A 118 -45.92 -26.78 -6.52
N PRO A 119 -45.50 -25.72 -5.83
CA PRO A 119 -46.07 -25.41 -4.53
C PRO A 119 -47.46 -24.82 -4.70
N SER A 120 -48.42 -25.32 -3.90
CA SER A 120 -49.75 -24.76 -3.72
C SER A 120 -49.66 -23.30 -3.24
N PRO A 121 -50.51 -22.39 -3.70
CA PRO A 121 -50.43 -20.97 -3.36
C PRO A 121 -50.87 -20.75 -1.89
N THR A 122 -49.93 -20.30 -1.05
CA THR A 122 -50.20 -19.75 0.27
C THR A 122 -50.19 -18.22 0.18
N PRO A 123 -51.17 -17.48 0.71
CA PRO A 123 -51.18 -16.03 0.67
C PRO A 123 -50.05 -15.41 1.51
N SER A 124 -49.27 -14.58 0.88
CA SER A 124 -48.13 -13.85 1.49
C SER A 124 -48.62 -12.61 2.27
N PRO A 125 -48.12 -12.36 3.49
CA PRO A 125 -48.28 -11.06 4.12
C PRO A 125 -47.28 -10.06 3.49
N THR A 126 -47.77 -8.93 3.07
CA THR A 126 -47.01 -7.78 2.58
C THR A 126 -46.17 -7.20 3.72
N VAL A 127 -44.87 -7.48 3.71
CA VAL A 127 -43.87 -6.78 4.54
C VAL A 127 -43.13 -5.79 3.65
N SER A 128 -43.09 -4.53 4.08
CA SER A 128 -42.32 -3.47 3.43
C SER A 128 -40.85 -3.88 3.35
N PRO A 129 -40.15 -3.76 2.20
CA PRO A 129 -38.76 -4.16 2.11
C PRO A 129 -37.87 -3.23 2.92
N THR A 130 -37.27 -3.79 3.97
CA THR A 130 -36.08 -3.18 4.59
C THR A 130 -35.00 -3.11 3.50
N PRO A 131 -34.23 -2.00 3.35
CA PRO A 131 -33.14 -1.95 2.39
C PRO A 131 -32.13 -3.03 2.74
N THR A 132 -31.97 -3.99 1.84
CA THR A 132 -30.96 -5.04 1.94
C THR A 132 -29.59 -4.37 1.86
N PRO A 133 -28.69 -4.58 2.82
CA PRO A 133 -27.32 -4.09 2.70
C PRO A 133 -26.71 -4.66 1.42
N THR A 134 -26.00 -3.82 0.68
CA THR A 134 -25.26 -4.24 -0.51
C THR A 134 -24.32 -5.39 -0.11
N PRO A 135 -24.37 -6.54 -0.78
CA PRO A 135 -23.51 -7.67 -0.45
C PRO A 135 -22.05 -7.24 -0.54
N ILE A 136 -21.25 -7.54 0.49
CA ILE A 136 -19.79 -7.39 0.43
C ILE A 136 -19.29 -8.38 -0.62
N PRO A 137 -18.49 -7.95 -1.61
CA PRO A 137 -17.88 -8.86 -2.57
C PRO A 137 -17.12 -9.97 -1.86
N VAL A 138 -17.33 -11.19 -2.25
CA VAL A 138 -16.63 -12.37 -1.70
C VAL A 138 -15.95 -13.05 -2.87
N PRO A 139 -14.71 -13.54 -2.75
CA PRO A 139 -14.08 -14.34 -3.79
C PRO A 139 -14.98 -15.50 -4.22
N ALA A 140 -15.01 -15.80 -5.53
CA ALA A 140 -15.85 -16.87 -6.05
C ALA A 140 -15.49 -18.22 -5.40
N ASP A 141 -16.49 -19.01 -5.02
CA ASP A 141 -16.29 -20.36 -4.49
C ASP A 141 -15.62 -21.24 -5.58
N PRO A 142 -14.41 -21.76 -5.35
CA PRO A 142 -13.69 -22.60 -6.31
C PRO A 142 -14.52 -23.81 -6.77
N ALA A 143 -15.44 -24.30 -5.94
CA ALA A 143 -16.33 -25.41 -6.29
C ALA A 143 -17.35 -25.05 -7.39
N GLN A 144 -17.55 -23.76 -7.69
CA GLN A 144 -18.44 -23.27 -8.74
C GLN A 144 -17.70 -22.88 -10.03
N ILE A 145 -16.38 -22.98 -10.05
CA ILE A 145 -15.54 -22.58 -11.18
C ILE A 145 -15.14 -23.81 -11.99
N LYS A 146 -15.39 -23.79 -13.30
CA LYS A 146 -14.92 -24.79 -14.24
C LYS A 146 -13.51 -24.48 -14.76
N ILE A 147 -13.27 -23.24 -15.16
CA ILE A 147 -11.98 -22.77 -15.63
C ILE A 147 -11.64 -21.51 -14.84
N GLU A 148 -10.55 -21.54 -14.12
CA GLU A 148 -10.02 -20.38 -13.44
C GLU A 148 -9.32 -19.48 -14.47
N ILE A 149 -9.74 -18.22 -14.52
CA ILE A 149 -9.04 -17.20 -15.27
C ILE A 149 -8.06 -16.52 -14.32
N ASP A 150 -6.81 -16.55 -14.69
CA ASP A 150 -5.74 -16.08 -13.83
C ASP A 150 -4.80 -15.14 -14.60
N ASN A 151 -4.61 -13.95 -14.04
CA ASN A 151 -3.72 -12.91 -14.55
C ASN A 151 -2.54 -12.83 -13.59
N ARG A 152 -1.31 -13.18 -14.06
CA ARG A 152 -0.14 -13.42 -13.20
C ARG A 152 1.09 -12.63 -13.61
N SER A 153 2.01 -12.49 -12.66
CA SER A 153 3.40 -12.01 -12.86
C SER A 153 3.49 -10.69 -13.63
N PRO A 154 2.71 -9.65 -13.28
CA PRO A 154 2.81 -8.38 -13.97
C PRO A 154 4.13 -7.69 -13.69
N MET A 155 4.81 -7.23 -14.75
CA MET A 155 6.03 -6.46 -14.70
C MET A 155 5.90 -5.22 -15.58
N ILE A 156 6.35 -4.05 -15.12
CA ILE A 156 6.24 -2.80 -15.86
C ILE A 156 7.59 -2.42 -16.49
N SER A 157 7.59 -1.85 -17.71
CA SER A 157 8.78 -1.20 -18.27
C SER A 157 9.17 -0.03 -17.37
N LEU A 158 10.40 -0.06 -16.80
CA LEU A 158 10.74 0.84 -15.69
C LEU A 158 10.89 2.29 -16.10
N GLN A 159 11.51 2.52 -17.26
CA GLN A 159 11.83 3.86 -17.76
C GLN A 159 11.76 3.91 -19.28
N PRO A 160 10.56 3.90 -19.88
CA PRO A 160 10.42 4.06 -21.32
C PRO A 160 11.02 5.38 -21.81
N THR A 161 11.47 5.39 -23.06
CA THR A 161 12.01 6.60 -23.69
C THR A 161 10.98 7.73 -23.71
N LEU A 162 11.42 8.94 -23.38
CA LEU A 162 10.60 10.14 -23.45
C LEU A 162 10.45 10.57 -24.92
N VAL A 163 9.23 10.64 -25.40
CA VAL A 163 8.87 11.10 -26.76
C VAL A 163 7.88 12.25 -26.62
N ASP A 164 8.19 13.42 -27.14
CA ASP A 164 7.37 14.63 -27.06
C ASP A 164 6.90 14.98 -25.63
N GLY A 165 7.78 14.75 -24.65
CA GLY A 165 7.47 15.01 -23.24
C GLY A 165 6.60 13.94 -22.57
N LEU A 166 6.31 12.83 -23.24
CA LEU A 166 5.47 11.75 -22.74
C LEU A 166 6.22 10.42 -22.69
N ARG A 167 5.87 9.56 -21.74
CA ARG A 167 6.32 8.18 -21.67
C ARG A 167 5.17 7.21 -21.86
N THR A 168 5.42 6.16 -22.63
CA THR A 168 4.47 5.06 -22.83
C THR A 168 4.96 3.81 -22.10
N TYR A 169 4.43 3.57 -20.91
CA TYR A 169 4.73 2.39 -20.13
C TYR A 169 4.05 1.15 -20.71
N ARG A 170 4.67 -0.01 -20.46
CA ARG A 170 4.14 -1.32 -20.86
C ARG A 170 4.14 -2.25 -19.66
N ILE A 171 3.05 -2.99 -19.49
CA ILE A 171 2.93 -4.02 -18.48
C ILE A 171 2.89 -5.36 -19.21
N VAL A 172 3.87 -6.22 -18.94
CA VAL A 172 3.87 -7.61 -19.42
C VAL A 172 3.32 -8.51 -18.33
N PHE A 173 2.55 -9.51 -18.71
CA PHE A 173 1.92 -10.45 -17.77
C PHE A 173 1.53 -11.75 -18.49
N SER A 174 1.22 -12.80 -17.73
CA SER A 174 0.59 -14.00 -18.27
C SER A 174 -0.90 -14.04 -17.95
N SER A 175 -1.71 -14.49 -18.89
CA SER A 175 -3.16 -14.64 -18.72
C SER A 175 -3.69 -15.75 -19.63
N ASN A 176 -4.62 -16.54 -19.11
CA ASN A 176 -5.37 -17.51 -19.91
C ASN A 176 -6.70 -16.97 -20.44
N ALA A 177 -6.99 -15.69 -20.24
CA ALA A 177 -8.12 -15.04 -20.87
C ALA A 177 -7.80 -14.71 -22.34
N PRO A 178 -8.70 -15.02 -23.29
CA PRO A 178 -8.53 -14.66 -24.72
C PRO A 178 -8.61 -13.16 -24.96
N THR A 179 -9.23 -12.41 -24.06
CA THR A 179 -9.35 -10.94 -24.10
C THR A 179 -9.17 -10.38 -22.69
N PRO A 180 -7.95 -10.24 -22.17
CA PRO A 180 -7.73 -9.86 -20.76
C PRO A 180 -8.39 -8.54 -20.33
N GLY A 181 -8.71 -7.66 -21.29
CA GLY A 181 -9.36 -6.38 -21.01
C GLY A 181 -10.86 -6.44 -20.77
N ASN A 182 -11.56 -7.52 -21.17
CA ASN A 182 -13.03 -7.61 -21.13
C ASN A 182 -13.58 -9.04 -21.31
N PHE A 183 -12.91 -10.04 -20.79
CA PHE A 183 -13.42 -11.42 -20.89
C PHE A 183 -14.61 -11.65 -19.96
N ASP A 184 -15.74 -12.09 -20.51
CA ASP A 184 -17.03 -12.20 -19.80
C ASP A 184 -17.27 -13.55 -19.08
N GLY A 185 -16.30 -14.48 -19.11
CA GLY A 185 -16.42 -15.82 -18.53
C GLY A 185 -17.19 -16.82 -19.37
N THR A 186 -17.53 -16.50 -20.64
CA THR A 186 -18.23 -17.42 -21.52
C THR A 186 -17.25 -18.43 -22.12
N GLU A 187 -17.40 -19.72 -21.80
CA GLU A 187 -16.48 -20.79 -22.21
C GLU A 187 -16.28 -20.86 -23.74
N GLY A 188 -17.29 -20.62 -24.53
CA GLY A 188 -17.18 -20.58 -25.99
C GLY A 188 -16.20 -19.53 -26.52
N ASN A 189 -15.93 -18.49 -25.74
CA ASN A 189 -14.95 -17.46 -26.07
C ASN A 189 -13.49 -17.84 -25.73
N LEU A 190 -13.26 -18.93 -25.00
CA LEU A 190 -11.92 -19.48 -24.75
C LEU A 190 -11.39 -20.32 -25.91
N GLN A 191 -12.18 -20.53 -26.97
CA GLN A 191 -11.83 -21.37 -28.11
C GLN A 191 -11.24 -22.74 -27.72
N THR A 192 -11.68 -23.26 -26.56
CA THR A 192 -11.35 -24.59 -26.02
C THR A 192 -9.98 -24.76 -25.38
N ASP A 193 -9.09 -23.76 -25.34
CA ASP A 193 -7.76 -24.02 -24.82
C ASP A 193 -7.50 -23.50 -23.39
N GLY A 194 -7.91 -22.30 -23.03
CA GLY A 194 -7.78 -21.79 -21.66
C GLY A 194 -6.35 -21.83 -21.09
N ASN A 195 -5.30 -21.92 -21.93
CA ASN A 195 -3.92 -21.89 -21.47
C ASN A 195 -3.43 -20.46 -21.24
N SER A 196 -2.39 -20.32 -20.42
CA SER A 196 -1.77 -19.02 -20.19
C SER A 196 -0.95 -18.59 -21.40
N GLU A 197 -1.11 -17.32 -21.77
CA GLU A 197 -0.36 -16.65 -22.83
C GLU A 197 0.33 -15.41 -22.28
N ILE A 198 1.42 -15.00 -22.93
CA ILE A 198 2.11 -13.75 -22.59
C ILE A 198 1.42 -12.59 -23.29
N TRP A 199 1.08 -11.58 -22.52
CA TRP A 199 0.41 -10.37 -22.98
C TRP A 199 1.22 -9.12 -22.66
N ILE A 200 1.09 -8.09 -23.45
CA ILE A 200 1.56 -6.74 -23.19
C ILE A 200 0.34 -5.80 -23.13
N TYR A 201 0.19 -5.10 -22.04
CA TYR A 201 -0.66 -3.93 -21.95
C TYR A 201 0.17 -2.68 -22.20
N THR A 202 -0.11 -1.94 -23.27
CA THR A 202 0.52 -0.64 -23.55
C THR A 202 -0.37 0.46 -23.00
N MET A 203 0.13 1.14 -21.97
CA MET A 203 -0.59 2.22 -21.30
C MET A 203 -0.76 3.44 -22.20
N PRO A 204 -1.80 4.27 -21.99
CA PRO A 204 -1.83 5.62 -22.51
C PRO A 204 -0.54 6.38 -22.14
N ALA A 205 -0.06 7.24 -23.05
CA ALA A 205 1.14 8.03 -22.81
C ALA A 205 0.89 9.06 -21.69
N VAL A 206 1.85 9.21 -20.79
CA VAL A 206 1.77 10.07 -19.60
C VAL A 206 2.94 11.04 -19.54
N ALA A 207 2.70 12.25 -19.05
CA ALA A 207 3.76 13.22 -18.79
C ALA A 207 4.57 12.84 -17.53
N ASP A 208 5.87 13.16 -17.53
CA ASP A 208 6.65 13.12 -16.29
C ASP A 208 6.16 14.21 -15.32
N VAL A 209 6.10 13.84 -14.05
CA VAL A 209 5.65 14.73 -12.97
C VAL A 209 6.60 14.64 -11.78
N ASP A 210 6.77 15.74 -11.09
CA ASP A 210 7.48 15.76 -9.81
C ASP A 210 6.52 15.27 -8.70
N LEU A 211 6.76 14.07 -8.21
CA LEU A 211 5.91 13.44 -7.21
C LEU A 211 5.97 14.14 -5.85
N THR A 212 7.03 14.91 -5.58
CA THR A 212 7.21 15.60 -4.30
C THR A 212 6.27 16.78 -4.13
N LEU A 213 5.72 17.29 -5.24
CA LEU A 213 4.81 18.43 -5.21
C LEU A 213 3.43 18.10 -4.65
N GLY A 214 3.00 16.84 -4.75
CA GLY A 214 1.66 16.42 -4.31
C GLY A 214 0.53 17.08 -5.10
N THR A 215 0.82 17.56 -6.31
CA THR A 215 -0.17 18.20 -7.19
C THR A 215 -1.24 17.18 -7.57
N ASP A 216 -2.51 17.53 -7.40
CA ASP A 216 -3.61 16.70 -7.88
C ASP A 216 -3.73 16.80 -9.39
N LEU A 217 -3.43 15.70 -10.07
CA LEU A 217 -3.53 15.63 -11.52
C LEU A 217 -4.99 15.44 -11.96
N PRO A 218 -5.39 16.02 -13.10
CA PRO A 218 -6.65 15.66 -13.74
C PRO A 218 -6.72 14.15 -13.98
N LEU A 219 -7.91 13.57 -13.88
CA LEU A 219 -8.11 12.16 -14.20
C LEU A 219 -7.69 11.87 -15.64
N GLN A 220 -6.66 11.05 -15.79
CA GLN A 220 -6.31 10.38 -17.04
C GLN A 220 -6.66 8.90 -16.88
N ASP A 221 -7.57 8.40 -17.70
CA ASP A 221 -7.95 7.00 -17.67
C ASP A 221 -6.81 6.11 -18.19
N LEU A 222 -6.14 5.42 -17.25
CA LEU A 222 -5.05 4.51 -17.58
C LEU A 222 -5.54 3.11 -17.99
N THR A 223 -6.86 2.87 -18.04
CA THR A 223 -7.44 1.63 -18.59
C THR A 223 -7.68 1.69 -20.08
N ALA A 224 -7.55 2.87 -20.69
CA ALA A 224 -7.77 3.11 -22.12
C ALA A 224 -6.60 2.69 -23.03
N GLY A 225 -5.67 1.88 -22.52
CA GLY A 225 -4.55 1.34 -23.28
C GLY A 225 -4.93 0.16 -24.19
N THR A 226 -3.92 -0.47 -24.77
CA THR A 226 -4.11 -1.56 -25.73
C THR A 226 -3.44 -2.84 -25.28
N PHE A 227 -4.13 -3.98 -25.46
CA PHE A 227 -3.59 -5.31 -25.23
C PHE A 227 -3.00 -5.88 -26.52
N THR A 228 -1.82 -6.47 -26.41
CA THR A 228 -1.16 -7.20 -27.51
C THR A 228 -0.78 -8.58 -27.01
N GLN A 229 -1.26 -9.61 -27.66
CA GLN A 229 -0.88 -10.99 -27.41
C GLN A 229 0.50 -11.24 -27.98
N VAL A 230 1.43 -11.76 -27.17
CA VAL A 230 2.81 -12.08 -27.57
C VAL A 230 2.91 -13.53 -28.00
N THR A 231 2.38 -14.45 -27.18
CA THR A 231 2.31 -15.87 -27.50
C THR A 231 0.89 -16.27 -27.86
N ASN A 232 0.73 -17.22 -28.77
CA ASN A 232 -0.57 -17.82 -29.14
C ASN A 232 -0.32 -19.29 -29.42
N THR A 233 -0.50 -20.10 -28.41
CA THR A 233 -0.11 -21.51 -28.42
C THR A 233 -1.28 -22.40 -28.02
N PRO A 234 -1.40 -23.61 -28.60
CA PRO A 234 -2.39 -24.57 -28.14
C PRO A 234 -2.01 -25.04 -26.71
N ALA A 235 -3.01 -25.25 -25.87
CA ALA A 235 -2.82 -25.74 -24.51
C ALA A 235 -2.12 -27.10 -24.47
N SER A 236 -1.22 -27.29 -23.51
CA SER A 236 -0.57 -28.61 -23.26
C SER A 236 -1.60 -29.64 -22.79
N ARG A 237 -2.69 -29.18 -22.19
CA ARG A 237 -3.83 -29.97 -21.73
C ARG A 237 -5.10 -29.16 -21.84
N VAL A 238 -6.20 -29.87 -22.04
CA VAL A 238 -7.55 -29.27 -22.12
C VAL A 238 -8.44 -29.82 -21.01
N PRO A 239 -9.47 -29.08 -20.58
CA PRO A 239 -10.46 -29.61 -19.65
C PRO A 239 -11.09 -30.88 -20.23
N SER A 240 -11.11 -32.00 -19.50
CA SER A 240 -11.79 -33.20 -19.95
C SER A 240 -13.29 -32.96 -20.05
N PRO A 241 -13.93 -33.20 -21.19
CA PRO A 241 -15.37 -33.06 -21.32
C PRO A 241 -16.08 -33.93 -20.28
N GLY A 242 -17.00 -33.34 -19.52
CA GLY A 242 -17.83 -34.09 -18.54
C GLY A 242 -17.14 -34.50 -17.25
N SER A 243 -15.87 -34.18 -17.03
CA SER A 243 -15.24 -34.38 -15.72
C SER A 243 -15.64 -33.25 -14.78
N ALA A 244 -16.43 -33.56 -13.76
CA ALA A 244 -16.59 -32.72 -12.59
C ALA A 244 -15.28 -32.77 -11.79
N THR A 245 -14.22 -32.10 -12.25
CA THR A 245 -13.02 -31.91 -11.42
C THR A 245 -13.38 -30.89 -10.36
N LEU A 246 -13.21 -31.28 -9.10
CA LEU A 246 -13.45 -30.42 -7.93
C LEU A 246 -12.47 -29.24 -7.86
N THR A 247 -11.51 -29.16 -8.77
CA THR A 247 -10.49 -28.10 -8.87
C THR A 247 -10.65 -27.37 -10.20
N PRO A 248 -10.64 -26.04 -10.19
CA PRO A 248 -10.66 -25.25 -11.42
C PRO A 248 -9.53 -25.67 -12.38
N PHE A 249 -9.85 -25.73 -13.68
CA PHE A 249 -8.82 -26.03 -14.68
C PHE A 249 -7.99 -24.79 -14.99
N PHE A 250 -6.67 -24.99 -15.09
CA PHE A 250 -5.71 -24.00 -15.52
C PHE A 250 -4.52 -24.68 -16.21
N ALA A 251 -4.11 -24.22 -17.38
CA ALA A 251 -2.91 -24.67 -18.07
C ALA A 251 -1.88 -23.53 -18.09
N ASP A 252 -0.77 -23.73 -17.38
CA ASP A 252 0.29 -22.72 -17.16
C ASP A 252 1.46 -22.94 -18.14
N ASP A 253 1.17 -22.76 -19.43
CA ASP A 253 2.13 -23.06 -20.51
C ASP A 253 3.14 -21.93 -20.73
N ASN A 254 2.72 -20.67 -20.58
CA ASN A 254 3.54 -19.48 -20.75
C ASN A 254 3.46 -18.63 -19.48
N ARG A 255 4.59 -18.38 -18.81
CA ARG A 255 4.59 -17.78 -17.45
C ARG A 255 5.87 -17.04 -17.13
N GLU A 256 5.91 -16.44 -15.95
CA GLU A 256 7.09 -15.81 -15.33
C GLU A 256 7.78 -14.79 -16.24
N CYS A 257 6.99 -13.89 -16.79
CA CYS A 257 7.51 -12.89 -17.73
C CYS A 257 8.23 -11.73 -17.02
N THR A 258 9.24 -11.19 -17.68
CA THR A 258 9.92 -9.94 -17.32
C THR A 258 10.17 -9.09 -18.58
N ILE A 259 10.44 -7.81 -18.38
CA ILE A 259 10.55 -6.84 -19.47
C ILE A 259 11.74 -5.90 -19.23
N SER A 260 12.44 -5.51 -20.32
CA SER A 260 13.46 -4.46 -20.30
C SER A 260 12.86 -3.09 -19.95
N ASP A 261 13.70 -2.12 -19.58
CA ASP A 261 13.24 -0.83 -19.09
C ASP A 261 12.49 0.00 -20.13
N ASP A 262 12.89 -0.12 -21.40
CA ASP A 262 12.25 0.51 -22.54
C ASP A 262 11.04 -0.29 -23.09
N GLY A 263 10.87 -1.52 -22.60
CA GLY A 263 9.83 -2.43 -23.07
C GLY A 263 10.11 -3.08 -24.43
N SER A 264 11.37 -3.15 -24.87
CA SER A 264 11.73 -3.74 -26.16
C SER A 264 11.98 -5.24 -26.11
N ILE A 265 12.53 -5.75 -25.01
CA ILE A 265 12.87 -7.17 -24.81
C ILE A 265 12.06 -7.75 -23.67
N LEU A 266 11.46 -8.90 -23.92
CA LEU A 266 10.81 -9.73 -22.90
C LEU A 266 11.62 -11.01 -22.70
N ALA A 267 11.60 -11.54 -21.48
CA ALA A 267 12.00 -12.91 -21.21
C ALA A 267 10.91 -13.61 -20.40
N PHE A 268 10.66 -14.87 -20.68
CA PHE A 268 9.62 -15.67 -20.04
C PHE A 268 9.92 -17.15 -20.14
N ILE A 269 9.18 -17.95 -19.39
CA ILE A 269 9.26 -19.42 -19.43
C ILE A 269 8.06 -19.96 -20.22
N SER A 270 8.33 -20.89 -21.12
CA SER A 270 7.30 -21.58 -21.90
C SER A 270 7.59 -23.07 -22.02
N THR A 271 6.52 -23.86 -21.98
CA THR A 271 6.54 -25.29 -22.31
C THR A 271 6.26 -25.55 -23.80
N ARG A 272 6.05 -24.47 -24.58
CA ARG A 272 5.59 -24.58 -25.97
C ARG A 272 6.74 -24.42 -26.97
N ASN A 273 6.59 -25.02 -28.13
CA ASN A 273 7.58 -24.94 -29.20
C ASN A 273 7.42 -23.66 -30.02
N LEU A 274 7.87 -22.53 -29.45
CA LEU A 274 7.77 -21.19 -30.08
C LEU A 274 8.80 -20.96 -31.18
N VAL A 275 9.90 -21.73 -31.22
CA VAL A 275 10.98 -21.66 -32.20
C VAL A 275 11.21 -23.03 -32.80
N PRO A 276 10.40 -23.47 -33.80
CA PRO A 276 10.45 -24.83 -34.37
C PRO A 276 11.84 -25.25 -34.90
N ALA A 277 12.68 -24.28 -35.30
CA ALA A 277 14.03 -24.57 -35.79
C ALA A 277 14.99 -25.07 -34.68
N VAL A 278 14.74 -24.73 -33.42
CA VAL A 278 15.48 -25.24 -32.24
C VAL A 278 14.72 -26.44 -31.65
N GLY A 279 13.45 -26.28 -31.44
CA GLY A 279 12.50 -27.28 -30.95
C GLY A 279 12.36 -27.33 -29.43
N ASN A 280 11.13 -27.49 -28.97
CA ASN A 280 10.75 -27.85 -27.62
C ASN A 280 9.62 -28.89 -27.73
N THR A 281 9.98 -30.08 -28.28
CA THR A 281 8.98 -31.11 -28.59
C THR A 281 8.62 -31.99 -27.42
N ASP A 282 9.42 -31.98 -26.36
CA ASP A 282 9.20 -32.66 -25.09
C ASP A 282 8.38 -31.84 -24.10
N ALA A 283 8.07 -30.57 -24.47
CA ALA A 283 7.18 -29.70 -23.75
C ALA A 283 7.61 -29.40 -22.31
N ASN A 284 8.93 -29.43 -22.03
CA ASN A 284 9.47 -29.00 -20.76
C ASN A 284 9.55 -27.47 -20.66
N PRO A 285 9.66 -26.89 -19.46
CA PRO A 285 9.83 -25.45 -19.29
C PRO A 285 11.18 -24.98 -19.84
N GLU A 286 11.17 -24.09 -20.83
CA GLU A 286 12.35 -23.48 -21.43
C GLU A 286 12.32 -21.96 -21.32
N LEU A 287 13.50 -21.33 -21.28
CA LEU A 287 13.65 -19.88 -21.34
C LEU A 287 13.49 -19.40 -22.77
N PHE A 288 12.60 -18.43 -22.96
CA PHE A 288 12.41 -17.72 -24.22
C PHE A 288 12.66 -16.23 -24.05
N LEU A 289 13.18 -15.60 -25.12
CA LEU A 289 13.24 -14.16 -25.24
C LEU A 289 12.40 -13.73 -26.44
N PHE A 290 11.79 -12.56 -26.34
CA PHE A 290 11.01 -11.96 -27.42
C PHE A 290 11.48 -10.54 -27.67
N ASN A 291 11.87 -10.23 -28.89
CA ASN A 291 12.17 -8.88 -29.33
C ASN A 291 10.91 -8.28 -29.96
N ARG A 292 10.32 -7.32 -29.26
CA ARG A 292 9.06 -6.67 -29.67
C ARG A 292 9.21 -5.86 -30.97
N GLN A 293 10.38 -5.27 -31.23
CA GLN A 293 10.60 -4.45 -32.42
C GLN A 293 10.63 -5.29 -33.70
N THR A 294 11.19 -6.48 -33.62
CA THR A 294 11.29 -7.41 -34.75
C THR A 294 10.19 -8.48 -34.74
N SER A 295 9.42 -8.59 -33.65
CA SER A 295 8.45 -9.65 -33.40
C SER A 295 9.03 -11.06 -33.51
N THR A 296 10.28 -11.25 -33.03
CA THR A 296 11.00 -12.51 -33.12
C THR A 296 11.19 -13.16 -31.76
N PHE A 297 10.98 -14.48 -31.70
CA PHE A 297 11.31 -15.32 -30.56
C PHE A 297 12.72 -15.89 -30.67
N VAL A 298 13.39 -16.02 -29.53
CA VAL A 298 14.63 -16.76 -29.36
C VAL A 298 14.44 -17.76 -28.23
N GLN A 299 14.66 -19.04 -28.50
CA GLN A 299 14.73 -20.06 -27.44
C GLN A 299 16.12 -19.99 -26.79
N GLY A 300 16.14 -19.62 -25.51
CA GLY A 300 17.40 -19.40 -24.78
C GLY A 300 18.00 -20.67 -24.20
N THR A 301 17.16 -21.64 -23.87
CA THR A 301 17.56 -22.98 -23.42
C THR A 301 16.88 -24.04 -24.28
N ASN A 302 17.51 -25.19 -24.37
CA ASN A 302 16.99 -26.38 -25.07
C ASN A 302 17.45 -27.61 -24.29
N THR A 303 16.66 -28.04 -23.36
CA THR A 303 16.97 -29.09 -22.39
C THR A 303 16.04 -30.30 -22.56
N LEU A 304 16.35 -31.39 -21.97
CA LEU A 304 15.45 -32.54 -21.92
C LEU A 304 14.47 -32.39 -20.76
N ASP A 305 13.23 -32.86 -20.95
CA ASP A 305 12.18 -32.87 -19.90
C ASP A 305 12.64 -33.56 -18.63
N ALA A 306 13.35 -34.66 -18.77
CA ALA A 306 13.91 -35.39 -17.64
C ALA A 306 15.28 -35.97 -17.97
N VAL A 307 16.19 -35.95 -17.01
CA VAL A 307 17.52 -36.58 -17.12
C VAL A 307 17.58 -37.76 -16.16
N VAL A 308 18.06 -38.90 -16.66
CA VAL A 308 18.19 -40.11 -15.86
C VAL A 308 19.05 -39.88 -14.62
N GLY A 309 18.53 -40.14 -13.46
CA GLY A 309 19.21 -39.92 -12.18
C GLY A 309 19.04 -38.50 -11.57
N ILE A 310 18.51 -37.55 -12.34
CA ILE A 310 18.28 -36.16 -11.90
C ILE A 310 16.78 -35.86 -11.72
N GLY A 311 15.94 -36.37 -12.62
CA GLY A 311 14.52 -36.13 -12.63
C GLY A 311 14.10 -35.00 -13.60
N PHE A 312 13.00 -34.31 -13.33
CA PHE A 312 12.50 -33.26 -14.22
C PHE A 312 13.41 -32.02 -14.21
N VAL A 313 13.54 -31.41 -15.37
CA VAL A 313 14.35 -30.21 -15.57
C VAL A 313 13.45 -28.97 -15.61
N PHE A 314 13.82 -27.93 -14.87
CA PHE A 314 13.07 -26.69 -14.75
C PHE A 314 13.93 -25.48 -15.07
N GLN A 315 13.32 -24.54 -15.77
CA GLN A 315 13.78 -23.16 -15.90
C GLN A 315 12.77 -22.25 -15.18
N THR A 316 13.23 -21.20 -14.49
CA THR A 316 12.34 -20.30 -13.73
C THR A 316 12.97 -18.94 -13.45
N ASN A 317 12.14 -17.95 -13.10
CA ASN A 317 12.53 -16.66 -12.58
C ASN A 317 13.52 -15.86 -13.46
N PRO A 318 13.21 -15.62 -14.73
CA PRO A 318 14.06 -14.78 -15.57
C PRO A 318 14.10 -13.34 -15.07
N SER A 319 15.27 -12.70 -15.16
CA SER A 319 15.49 -11.30 -14.82
C SER A 319 16.38 -10.64 -15.86
N LEU A 320 15.99 -9.48 -16.39
CA LEU A 320 16.70 -8.76 -17.46
C LEU A 320 17.47 -7.54 -16.92
N SER A 321 18.59 -7.22 -17.58
CA SER A 321 19.21 -5.90 -17.51
C SER A 321 18.31 -4.83 -18.15
N SER A 322 18.65 -3.54 -17.95
CA SER A 322 17.83 -2.42 -18.44
C SER A 322 17.54 -2.47 -19.94
N ASP A 323 18.54 -2.86 -20.73
CA ASP A 323 18.47 -2.96 -22.18
C ASP A 323 18.11 -4.36 -22.70
N GLY A 324 17.90 -5.31 -21.80
CA GLY A 324 17.64 -6.71 -22.14
C GLY A 324 18.86 -7.48 -22.68
N SER A 325 20.07 -6.90 -22.65
CA SER A 325 21.28 -7.54 -23.19
C SER A 325 21.83 -8.65 -22.29
N ILE A 326 21.44 -8.68 -21.02
CA ILE A 326 21.78 -9.71 -20.05
C ILE A 326 20.50 -10.30 -19.47
N VAL A 327 20.44 -11.62 -19.41
CA VAL A 327 19.39 -12.37 -18.71
C VAL A 327 20.01 -13.23 -17.62
N ALA A 328 19.43 -13.20 -16.43
CA ALA A 328 19.69 -14.15 -15.35
C ALA A 328 18.45 -15.02 -15.14
N PHE A 329 18.64 -16.29 -14.82
CA PHE A 329 17.54 -17.23 -14.57
C PHE A 329 18.02 -18.39 -13.69
N SER A 330 17.07 -19.15 -13.15
CA SER A 330 17.36 -20.38 -12.42
C SER A 330 17.11 -21.59 -13.30
N SER A 331 17.95 -22.62 -13.19
CA SER A 331 17.80 -23.86 -13.92
C SER A 331 18.34 -25.07 -13.13
N SER A 332 17.65 -26.21 -13.25
CA SER A 332 18.17 -27.49 -12.77
C SER A 332 18.94 -28.25 -13.86
N ALA A 333 19.01 -27.73 -15.08
CA ALA A 333 19.78 -28.31 -16.17
C ALA A 333 21.28 -28.08 -16.02
N ASN A 334 22.05 -29.02 -16.56
CA ASN A 334 23.51 -28.87 -16.64
C ASN A 334 23.94 -28.06 -17.89
N LEU A 335 23.58 -26.79 -17.93
CA LEU A 335 23.75 -25.91 -19.09
C LEU A 335 25.22 -25.51 -19.34
N ALA A 336 26.06 -25.57 -18.32
CA ALA A 336 27.47 -25.17 -18.39
C ALA A 336 28.43 -26.22 -17.82
N THR A 337 28.03 -27.48 -17.83
CA THR A 337 28.82 -28.66 -17.43
C THR A 337 29.21 -28.75 -15.93
N ASN A 338 28.64 -27.93 -15.05
CA ASN A 338 28.98 -27.89 -13.64
C ASN A 338 27.78 -28.14 -12.71
N ASN A 339 26.63 -28.62 -13.24
CA ASN A 339 25.42 -28.98 -12.48
C ASN A 339 25.06 -30.44 -12.71
N ALA A 340 25.95 -31.34 -12.32
CA ALA A 340 25.80 -32.79 -12.57
C ALA A 340 24.77 -33.44 -11.60
N ASP A 341 24.51 -32.84 -10.46
CA ASP A 341 23.53 -33.33 -9.47
C ASP A 341 22.11 -32.83 -9.74
N GLY A 342 21.95 -31.88 -10.72
CA GLY A 342 20.64 -31.41 -11.17
C GLY A 342 19.86 -30.61 -10.15
N ASN A 343 20.51 -30.06 -9.14
CA ASN A 343 19.89 -29.12 -8.24
C ASN A 343 19.63 -27.77 -8.93
N MET A 344 18.80 -26.91 -8.31
CA MET A 344 18.50 -25.58 -8.84
C MET A 344 19.72 -24.66 -8.69
N GLU A 345 20.24 -24.17 -9.80
CA GLU A 345 21.36 -23.24 -9.86
C GLU A 345 20.99 -21.95 -10.61
N LEU A 346 21.75 -20.88 -10.40
CA LEU A 346 21.61 -19.62 -11.09
C LEU A 346 22.54 -19.55 -12.29
N PHE A 347 22.01 -19.06 -13.40
CA PHE A 347 22.70 -18.86 -14.65
C PHE A 347 22.56 -17.42 -15.13
N MET A 348 23.54 -16.97 -15.89
CA MET A 348 23.45 -15.72 -16.65
C MET A 348 23.88 -15.95 -18.09
N ALA A 349 23.31 -15.16 -19.00
CA ALA A 349 23.64 -15.21 -20.42
C ALA A 349 23.60 -13.81 -21.04
N SER A 350 24.30 -13.65 -22.17
CA SER A 350 24.24 -12.43 -22.99
C SER A 350 23.26 -12.62 -24.13
N PHE A 351 22.44 -11.60 -24.39
CA PHE A 351 21.51 -11.56 -25.52
C PHE A 351 21.88 -10.43 -26.48
N SER A 352 22.25 -10.76 -27.69
CA SER A 352 22.54 -9.77 -28.74
C SER A 352 22.32 -10.37 -30.13
N GLY A 353 21.99 -9.55 -31.10
CA GLY A 353 21.83 -9.98 -32.49
C GLY A 353 20.75 -11.06 -32.70
N GLY A 354 19.77 -11.15 -31.81
CA GLY A 354 18.71 -12.18 -31.86
C GLY A 354 19.17 -13.57 -31.43
N SER A 355 20.26 -13.69 -30.68
CA SER A 355 20.74 -14.97 -30.14
C SER A 355 21.19 -14.83 -28.69
N LEU A 356 21.05 -15.93 -27.95
CA LEU A 356 21.59 -16.08 -26.59
C LEU A 356 23.01 -16.69 -26.71
N SER A 357 23.94 -16.13 -25.95
CA SER A 357 25.34 -16.56 -25.96
C SER A 357 25.95 -16.45 -24.56
N ASN A 358 27.15 -17.03 -24.38
CA ASN A 358 27.90 -16.96 -23.14
C ASN A 358 27.05 -17.35 -21.90
N VAL A 359 26.33 -18.48 -22.01
CA VAL A 359 25.63 -19.05 -20.86
C VAL A 359 26.68 -19.54 -19.87
N PHE A 360 26.64 -19.01 -18.64
CA PHE A 360 27.54 -19.47 -17.58
C PHE A 360 26.78 -19.67 -16.27
N GLN A 361 27.26 -20.62 -15.48
CA GLN A 361 26.70 -20.98 -14.20
C GLN A 361 27.26 -20.04 -13.11
N VAL A 362 26.37 -19.30 -12.45
CA VAL A 362 26.70 -18.35 -11.39
C VAL A 362 26.97 -19.09 -10.09
N THR A 363 26.04 -19.93 -9.66
CA THR A 363 26.18 -20.74 -8.45
C THR A 363 26.59 -22.17 -8.80
N ARG A 364 27.34 -22.81 -7.90
CA ARG A 364 27.79 -24.21 -8.01
C ARG A 364 27.61 -24.83 -6.63
N THR A 365 26.46 -25.40 -6.39
CA THR A 365 26.09 -25.94 -5.09
C THR A 365 25.75 -27.40 -5.21
N GLN A 366 25.65 -28.12 -4.10
CA GLN A 366 25.18 -29.47 -4.08
C GLN A 366 24.03 -29.60 -3.06
N SER A 367 23.02 -30.37 -3.43
CA SER A 367 21.95 -30.76 -2.52
C SER A 367 22.49 -31.65 -1.41
N ASP A 368 21.85 -31.64 -0.26
CA ASP A 368 22.10 -32.60 0.83
C ASP A 368 20.77 -33.22 1.27
N ALA A 369 20.84 -34.15 2.24
CA ALA A 369 19.67 -34.88 2.72
C ALA A 369 18.56 -33.99 3.29
N ASN A 370 18.87 -32.75 3.71
CA ASN A 370 17.95 -31.81 4.33
C ASN A 370 17.59 -30.66 3.39
N ASN A 371 18.40 -30.40 2.37
CA ASN A 371 18.29 -29.22 1.51
C ASN A 371 18.38 -29.60 0.04
N THR A 372 17.25 -29.87 -0.59
CA THR A 372 17.15 -30.19 -2.04
C THR A 372 17.19 -28.95 -2.92
N THR A 373 16.76 -27.77 -2.38
CA THR A 373 16.87 -26.48 -3.05
C THR A 373 17.86 -25.61 -2.29
N VAL A 374 19.05 -25.47 -2.83
CA VAL A 374 20.15 -24.75 -2.17
C VAL A 374 20.19 -23.29 -2.55
N SER A 375 20.17 -22.99 -3.84
CA SER A 375 20.19 -21.62 -4.35
C SER A 375 18.83 -21.21 -4.90
N ILE A 376 18.36 -19.99 -4.55
CA ILE A 376 17.03 -19.50 -4.88
C ILE A 376 17.16 -18.18 -5.64
N GLY A 377 16.78 -18.20 -6.91
CA GLY A 377 16.48 -17.01 -7.68
C GLY A 377 15.02 -16.61 -7.43
N ALA A 378 14.77 -15.60 -6.62
CA ALA A 378 13.42 -15.17 -6.35
C ALA A 378 12.77 -14.49 -7.57
N PRO A 379 11.43 -14.50 -7.72
CA PRO A 379 10.73 -13.80 -8.79
C PRO A 379 11.02 -12.30 -8.78
N GLY A 380 10.98 -11.66 -9.94
CA GLY A 380 11.15 -10.22 -10.12
C GLY A 380 12.58 -9.80 -10.49
N ARG A 381 12.85 -8.53 -10.33
CA ARG A 381 14.13 -7.94 -10.78
C ARG A 381 15.25 -8.19 -9.78
N ARG A 382 16.08 -9.19 -10.07
CA ARG A 382 17.22 -9.60 -9.23
C ARG A 382 18.56 -9.22 -9.84
N LEU A 383 18.59 -8.94 -11.14
CA LEU A 383 19.74 -8.42 -11.85
C LEU A 383 19.81 -6.90 -11.73
N SER A 384 20.99 -6.33 -11.47
CA SER A 384 21.21 -4.88 -11.53
C SER A 384 20.94 -4.35 -12.94
N ARG A 385 20.57 -3.08 -13.04
CA ARG A 385 20.13 -2.52 -14.32
C ARG A 385 21.22 -2.52 -15.40
N ASN A 386 22.47 -2.39 -14.99
CA ASN A 386 23.64 -2.53 -15.88
C ASN A 386 24.10 -3.98 -16.12
N GLY A 387 23.42 -4.96 -15.54
CA GLY A 387 23.78 -6.38 -15.67
C GLY A 387 25.06 -6.81 -14.94
N ALA A 388 25.61 -5.98 -14.06
CA ALA A 388 26.89 -6.24 -13.38
C ALA A 388 26.74 -7.11 -12.12
N LEU A 389 25.62 -6.98 -11.41
CA LEU A 389 25.36 -7.66 -10.14
C LEU A 389 24.07 -8.49 -10.19
N LEU A 390 24.06 -9.63 -9.49
CA LEU A 390 22.88 -10.46 -9.28
C LEU A 390 22.66 -10.68 -7.77
N ALA A 391 21.47 -10.39 -7.29
CA ALA A 391 21.07 -10.64 -5.91
C ALA A 391 20.26 -11.94 -5.80
N PHE A 392 20.56 -12.76 -4.81
CA PHE A 392 19.90 -14.06 -4.61
C PHE A 392 20.01 -14.54 -3.17
N GLU A 393 19.35 -15.64 -2.86
CA GLU A 393 19.42 -16.32 -1.58
C GLU A 393 20.02 -17.71 -1.76
N SER A 394 20.83 -18.18 -0.80
CA SER A 394 21.39 -19.52 -0.82
C SER A 394 21.54 -20.10 0.57
N ARG A 395 21.37 -21.43 0.69
CA ARG A 395 21.74 -22.19 1.88
C ARG A 395 23.22 -22.56 1.89
N ALA A 396 23.86 -22.61 0.74
CA ALA A 396 25.30 -22.89 0.66
C ALA A 396 26.10 -21.87 1.46
N THR A 397 27.08 -22.32 2.22
CA THR A 397 28.02 -21.45 2.93
C THR A 397 28.97 -20.76 1.97
N ASP A 398 29.29 -21.43 0.87
CA ASP A 398 29.99 -20.89 -0.29
C ASP A 398 29.26 -21.34 -1.56
N PRO A 399 28.54 -20.45 -2.25
CA PRO A 399 27.79 -20.77 -3.46
C PRO A 399 28.65 -21.22 -4.66
N LYS A 400 29.97 -21.19 -4.56
CA LYS A 400 30.92 -21.65 -5.60
C LYS A 400 31.67 -22.93 -5.26
N ALA A 401 31.55 -23.40 -4.03
CA ALA A 401 32.42 -24.50 -3.56
C ALA A 401 32.10 -25.85 -4.21
N ASN A 402 30.95 -26.00 -4.88
CA ASN A 402 30.46 -27.30 -5.40
C ASN A 402 30.53 -28.41 -4.35
N ALA A 403 30.02 -28.10 -3.14
CA ALA A 403 30.02 -28.97 -1.98
C ALA A 403 28.68 -28.90 -1.26
N ALA A 404 28.28 -30.01 -0.63
CA ALA A 404 27.07 -30.10 0.19
C ALA A 404 27.25 -29.49 1.60
N THR A 405 27.93 -28.34 1.70
CA THR A 405 28.12 -27.58 2.95
C THR A 405 27.03 -26.55 3.08
N ASN A 406 25.81 -27.02 3.40
CA ASN A 406 24.63 -26.18 3.45
C ASN A 406 24.24 -25.85 4.89
N SER A 407 23.83 -24.61 5.09
CA SER A 407 23.16 -24.16 6.34
C SER A 407 21.68 -24.53 6.29
N PRO A 408 21.03 -24.83 7.44
CA PRO A 408 19.57 -24.92 7.48
C PRO A 408 18.88 -23.59 7.18
N PHE A 409 19.62 -22.46 7.22
CA PHE A 409 19.12 -21.11 7.03
C PHE A 409 19.63 -20.48 5.73
N LEU A 410 18.78 -19.68 5.11
CA LEU A 410 19.12 -18.90 3.93
C LEU A 410 20.05 -17.72 4.30
N GLY A 411 21.05 -17.48 3.47
CA GLY A 411 21.84 -16.25 3.44
C GLY A 411 21.50 -15.43 2.20
N THR A 412 21.61 -14.13 2.29
CA THR A 412 21.47 -13.22 1.15
C THR A 412 22.84 -12.98 0.52
N PHE A 413 22.92 -13.09 -0.80
CA PHE A 413 24.16 -12.92 -1.54
C PHE A 413 24.03 -11.90 -2.67
N VAL A 414 25.13 -11.22 -2.95
CA VAL A 414 25.31 -10.42 -4.16
C VAL A 414 26.50 -11.00 -4.95
N TYR A 415 26.22 -11.39 -6.18
CA TYR A 415 27.23 -11.84 -7.14
C TYR A 415 27.70 -10.67 -7.99
N THR A 416 29.02 -10.56 -8.19
CA THR A 416 29.65 -9.59 -9.08
C THR A 416 30.18 -10.29 -10.32
N ARG A 417 29.56 -10.00 -11.48
CA ARG A 417 29.85 -10.67 -12.75
C ARG A 417 31.30 -10.46 -13.23
N ALA A 418 31.84 -9.25 -13.10
CA ALA A 418 33.18 -8.90 -13.62
C ALA A 418 34.32 -9.64 -12.92
N THR A 419 34.15 -9.95 -11.63
CA THR A 419 35.19 -10.65 -10.83
C THR A 419 34.83 -12.08 -10.53
N ASP A 420 33.61 -12.52 -10.89
CA ASP A 420 33.07 -13.85 -10.57
C ASP A 420 33.16 -14.14 -9.05
N THR A 421 32.72 -13.18 -8.21
CA THR A 421 32.82 -13.26 -6.76
C THR A 421 31.47 -13.04 -6.10
N PHE A 422 31.31 -13.53 -4.86
CA PHE A 422 30.14 -13.34 -4.01
C PHE A 422 30.46 -12.54 -2.77
N VAL A 423 29.48 -11.80 -2.31
CA VAL A 423 29.47 -11.18 -0.97
C VAL A 423 28.19 -11.60 -0.27
N GLU A 424 28.30 -12.19 0.92
CA GLU A 424 27.14 -12.44 1.79
C GLU A 424 26.75 -11.15 2.52
N ILE A 425 25.47 -10.84 2.52
CA ILE A 425 24.89 -9.63 3.09
C ILE A 425 24.38 -9.91 4.49
N GLY A 426 25.07 -9.41 5.48
CA GLY A 426 24.77 -9.63 6.92
C GLY A 426 25.19 -11.02 7.40
N LEU A 427 24.92 -11.29 8.66
CA LEU A 427 25.17 -12.59 9.25
C LEU A 427 23.95 -13.51 9.06
N ARG A 428 24.22 -14.77 8.82
CA ARG A 428 23.22 -15.81 8.77
C ARG A 428 22.76 -16.20 10.18
N PRO A 429 21.45 -16.43 10.42
CA PRO A 429 20.99 -16.90 11.73
C PRO A 429 21.51 -18.31 12.00
N THR A 430 21.63 -18.65 13.30
CA THR A 430 22.08 -19.99 13.72
C THR A 430 21.01 -20.75 14.51
N ALA A 431 19.90 -20.08 14.86
CA ALA A 431 18.93 -20.64 15.81
C ALA A 431 17.47 -20.56 15.38
N PHE A 432 17.11 -19.77 14.36
CA PHE A 432 15.71 -19.63 13.90
C PHE A 432 15.64 -19.25 12.43
N THR A 433 14.53 -19.68 11.80
CA THR A 433 14.25 -19.42 10.39
C THR A 433 13.82 -18.00 10.19
N ASP A 434 14.43 -17.31 9.23
CA ASP A 434 13.98 -15.99 8.77
C ASP A 434 12.88 -16.14 7.69
N ILE A 435 12.22 -15.03 7.38
CA ILE A 435 11.32 -14.92 6.23
C ILE A 435 12.15 -14.85 4.93
N PRO A 436 11.55 -15.13 3.75
CA PRO A 436 12.21 -14.89 2.46
C PRO A 436 12.63 -13.43 2.30
N HIS A 437 13.86 -13.20 1.86
CA HIS A 437 14.48 -11.87 1.86
C HIS A 437 14.10 -11.03 0.65
N PHE A 438 13.91 -11.64 -0.51
CA PHE A 438 13.62 -10.96 -1.78
C PHE A 438 14.58 -9.78 -2.06
N PRO A 439 15.88 -9.96 -2.03
CA PRO A 439 16.85 -8.87 -2.19
C PRO A 439 16.70 -8.19 -3.54
N THR A 440 16.65 -6.85 -3.55
CA THR A 440 16.46 -6.04 -4.77
C THR A 440 17.34 -4.79 -4.70
N PHE A 441 18.02 -4.46 -5.79
CA PHE A 441 18.89 -3.28 -5.87
C PHE A 441 18.05 -1.98 -5.86
N THR A 442 18.53 -0.97 -5.17
CA THR A 442 17.85 0.31 -4.98
C THR A 442 18.31 1.40 -5.95
N ASP A 443 19.60 1.39 -6.29
CA ASP A 443 20.17 2.42 -7.14
C ASP A 443 19.93 2.04 -8.59
N TYR A 444 19.23 2.89 -9.29
CA TYR A 444 18.85 2.69 -10.66
C TYR A 444 19.80 3.46 -11.58
N ASP A 445 20.95 2.86 -11.83
CA ASP A 445 21.90 3.38 -12.80
C ASP A 445 22.18 2.32 -13.87
N VAL A 446 21.96 2.68 -15.12
CA VAL A 446 22.22 1.79 -16.26
C VAL A 446 23.71 1.71 -16.62
N ASN A 447 24.53 2.63 -16.12
CA ASN A 447 25.95 2.72 -16.42
C ASN A 447 26.83 2.19 -15.29
N ASN A 448 26.37 2.33 -14.03
CA ASN A 448 27.17 1.96 -12.86
C ASN A 448 26.53 0.80 -12.09
N ALA A 449 27.36 0.05 -11.37
CA ALA A 449 26.85 -0.96 -10.46
C ALA A 449 26.15 -0.29 -9.25
N PRO A 450 25.03 -0.83 -8.77
CA PRO A 450 24.36 -0.30 -7.60
C PRO A 450 25.21 -0.44 -6.35
N SER A 451 25.05 0.50 -5.42
CA SER A 451 25.78 0.56 -4.14
C SER A 451 24.98 0.01 -2.96
N SER A 452 23.70 -0.25 -3.15
CA SER A 452 22.82 -0.68 -2.06
C SER A 452 21.69 -1.58 -2.54
N LEU A 453 21.09 -2.30 -1.57
CA LEU A 453 19.92 -3.11 -1.80
C LEU A 453 18.94 -3.02 -0.64
N VAL A 454 17.67 -3.29 -0.93
CA VAL A 454 16.62 -3.55 0.06
C VAL A 454 16.29 -5.04 0.11
N PHE A 455 15.90 -5.50 1.28
CA PHE A 455 15.44 -6.86 1.49
C PHE A 455 14.50 -6.94 2.69
N ALA A 456 13.69 -7.98 2.76
CA ALA A 456 12.83 -8.26 3.90
C ALA A 456 13.56 -9.19 4.89
N SER A 457 13.34 -9.00 6.19
CA SER A 457 13.83 -9.94 7.21
C SER A 457 13.07 -9.74 8.53
N ALA A 458 12.92 -10.82 9.29
CA ALA A 458 12.44 -10.78 10.67
C ALA A 458 13.59 -10.80 11.68
N LEU A 459 14.85 -10.82 11.23
CA LEU A 459 16.00 -10.87 12.11
C LEU A 459 16.24 -9.53 12.82
N ASN A 460 16.81 -9.61 14.00
CA ASN A 460 17.17 -8.44 14.79
C ASN A 460 18.63 -8.03 14.54
N PHE A 461 18.90 -7.46 13.35
CA PHE A 461 20.22 -6.95 13.03
C PHE A 461 20.59 -5.72 13.87
N ARG A 462 21.87 -5.61 14.22
CA ARG A 462 22.48 -4.34 14.60
C ARG A 462 22.82 -3.52 13.35
N PRO A 463 23.10 -2.20 13.50
CA PRO A 463 23.51 -1.36 12.37
C PRO A 463 24.74 -1.87 11.61
N ASP A 464 25.62 -2.65 12.24
CA ASP A 464 26.80 -3.26 11.64
C ASP A 464 26.54 -4.64 11.01
N GLY A 465 25.28 -5.09 10.95
CA GLY A 465 24.87 -6.38 10.39
C GLY A 465 25.09 -7.59 11.31
N THR A 466 25.55 -7.38 12.54
CA THR A 466 25.67 -8.43 13.56
C THR A 466 24.35 -8.62 14.31
N PHE A 467 24.28 -9.62 15.17
CA PHE A 467 23.14 -9.83 16.07
C PHE A 467 23.47 -9.38 17.51
N PRO A 468 22.44 -8.99 18.31
CA PRO A 468 22.62 -8.85 19.74
C PRO A 468 23.15 -10.15 20.38
N ALA A 469 24.14 -10.01 21.29
CA ALA A 469 24.85 -11.16 21.83
C ALA A 469 23.95 -12.06 22.71
N THR A 470 22.97 -11.46 23.39
CA THR A 470 22.02 -12.16 24.29
C THR A 470 20.61 -11.63 24.11
N ALA A 471 19.61 -12.36 24.63
CA ALA A 471 18.22 -11.89 24.65
C ALA A 471 18.05 -10.60 25.50
N ALA A 472 18.88 -10.38 26.50
CA ALA A 472 18.88 -9.15 27.31
C ALA A 472 19.35 -7.92 26.50
N ASP A 473 20.12 -8.14 25.45
CA ASP A 473 20.64 -7.11 24.56
C ASP A 473 19.74 -6.88 23.33
N ALA A 474 18.57 -7.52 23.26
CA ALA A 474 17.70 -7.45 22.08
C ALA A 474 17.39 -6.01 21.65
N ASN A 475 17.24 -5.09 22.59
CA ASN A 475 17.00 -3.67 22.31
C ASN A 475 18.19 -2.93 21.67
N GLN A 476 19.35 -3.54 21.56
CA GLN A 476 20.51 -3.01 20.84
C GLN A 476 20.43 -3.28 19.33
N GLY A 477 19.49 -4.15 18.89
CA GLY A 477 19.21 -4.40 17.49
C GLY A 477 18.14 -3.47 16.92
N LEU A 478 18.02 -3.48 15.62
CA LEU A 478 17.07 -2.64 14.88
C LEU A 478 15.64 -3.22 14.87
N ASN A 479 15.47 -4.51 15.19
CA ASN A 479 14.20 -5.23 15.16
C ASN A 479 13.99 -6.14 16.38
N PRO A 480 13.91 -5.58 17.58
CA PRO A 480 13.90 -6.36 18.82
C PRO A 480 12.66 -7.27 18.97
N GLN A 481 11.61 -7.04 18.20
CA GLN A 481 10.39 -7.84 18.21
C GLN A 481 10.42 -8.98 17.17
N ASN A 482 11.45 -9.05 16.31
CA ASN A 482 11.54 -9.99 15.20
C ASN A 482 10.30 -9.94 14.26
N ALA A 483 9.77 -8.75 14.05
CA ALA A 483 8.68 -8.53 13.09
C ALA A 483 9.22 -8.55 11.65
N ALA A 484 8.37 -8.84 10.67
CA ALA A 484 8.72 -8.71 9.26
C ALA A 484 8.97 -7.24 8.91
N GLN A 485 10.22 -6.88 8.65
CA GLN A 485 10.67 -5.52 8.35
C GLN A 485 11.38 -5.45 7.00
N ILE A 486 11.44 -4.26 6.43
CA ILE A 486 12.26 -3.95 5.25
C ILE A 486 13.54 -3.27 5.74
N PHE A 487 14.66 -3.80 5.28
CA PHE A 487 15.98 -3.26 5.56
C PHE A 487 16.61 -2.72 4.28
N LEU A 488 17.39 -1.67 4.45
CA LEU A 488 18.33 -1.14 3.47
C LEU A 488 19.75 -1.41 3.96
N THR A 489 20.61 -1.86 3.06
CA THR A 489 22.06 -1.99 3.33
C THR A 489 22.89 -1.57 2.14
N GLN A 490 24.13 -1.13 2.40
CA GLN A 490 25.11 -0.93 1.35
C GLN A 490 25.64 -2.30 0.88
N ILE A 491 26.03 -2.38 -0.38
CA ILE A 491 26.74 -3.54 -0.93
C ILE A 491 28.23 -3.33 -0.63
N PRO A 492 28.80 -4.07 0.33
CA PRO A 492 30.19 -3.86 0.70
C PRO A 492 31.14 -4.53 -0.31
N ALA A 493 32.32 -3.94 -0.46
CA ALA A 493 33.45 -4.65 -1.06
C ALA A 493 34.00 -5.73 -0.11
N SER A 494 33.65 -5.69 1.17
CA SER A 494 34.00 -6.63 2.23
C SER A 494 32.86 -6.74 3.25
N SER A 495 32.91 -7.68 4.19
CA SER A 495 31.85 -8.09 5.11
C SER A 495 31.31 -7.05 6.12
N SER A 496 31.66 -5.79 6.05
CA SER A 496 31.13 -4.75 6.92
C SER A 496 29.96 -4.02 6.24
N ASN A 497 28.76 -4.26 6.71
CA ASN A 497 27.52 -3.66 6.20
C ASN A 497 27.00 -2.61 7.16
N THR A 498 26.34 -1.59 6.63
CA THR A 498 25.51 -0.68 7.44
C THR A 498 24.05 -0.99 7.15
N PHE A 499 23.33 -1.44 8.19
CA PHE A 499 21.92 -1.78 8.10
C PHE A 499 21.06 -0.64 8.61
N ILE A 500 20.00 -0.35 7.87
CA ILE A 500 18.97 0.62 8.24
C ILE A 500 17.62 -0.07 8.13
N ARG A 501 16.83 -0.09 9.20
CA ARG A 501 15.45 -0.55 9.15
C ARG A 501 14.57 0.56 8.56
N LEU A 502 13.83 0.27 7.50
CA LEU A 502 13.00 1.24 6.78
C LEU A 502 11.53 1.23 7.21
N THR A 503 11.06 0.17 7.85
CA THR A 503 9.68 0.02 8.30
C THR A 503 9.60 -0.10 9.81
N ASN A 504 8.41 0.12 10.35
CA ASN A 504 8.10 -0.13 11.76
C ASN A 504 6.80 -0.93 11.84
N THR A 505 6.82 -2.13 11.25
CA THR A 505 5.67 -3.04 11.31
C THR A 505 5.54 -3.62 12.71
N PRO A 506 4.31 -3.78 13.22
CA PRO A 506 4.10 -4.51 14.46
C PRO A 506 4.46 -5.99 14.27
N LEU A 507 4.58 -6.73 15.38
CA LEU A 507 4.85 -8.17 15.32
C LEU A 507 3.73 -8.88 14.54
N LEU A 508 4.09 -9.39 13.37
CA LEU A 508 3.19 -10.08 12.44
C LEU A 508 3.89 -11.30 11.88
N GLN A 509 3.10 -12.30 11.55
CA GLN A 509 3.54 -13.44 10.77
C GLN A 509 3.20 -13.18 9.30
N GLY A 510 4.20 -12.89 8.49
CA GLY A 510 4.01 -12.63 7.08
C GLY A 510 5.32 -12.38 6.38
N THR A 511 5.30 -12.56 5.07
CA THR A 511 6.41 -12.19 4.19
C THR A 511 6.06 -10.91 3.47
N THR A 512 7.05 -10.06 3.25
CA THR A 512 6.90 -8.89 2.39
C THR A 512 7.95 -8.95 1.28
N ARG A 513 7.57 -8.49 0.09
CA ARG A 513 8.46 -8.39 -1.05
C ARG A 513 8.65 -6.91 -1.38
N PRO A 514 9.73 -6.27 -0.91
CA PRO A 514 9.98 -4.88 -1.19
C PRO A 514 10.43 -4.68 -2.64
N ILE A 515 9.82 -3.70 -3.32
CA ILE A 515 10.21 -3.32 -4.68
C ILE A 515 10.52 -1.82 -4.65
N PRO A 516 11.80 -1.43 -4.72
CA PRO A 516 12.21 -0.03 -4.69
C PRO A 516 12.04 0.63 -6.07
N SER A 517 11.88 1.94 -6.05
CA SER A 517 12.05 2.79 -7.24
C SER A 517 13.53 2.91 -7.63
N ALA A 518 13.81 3.59 -8.73
CA ALA A 518 15.17 3.88 -9.19
C ALA A 518 16.01 4.68 -8.18
N THR A 519 15.35 5.40 -7.32
CA THR A 519 15.96 6.04 -6.17
C THR A 519 15.35 5.40 -4.92
N ARG A 520 16.16 5.07 -3.93
CA ARG A 520 15.71 4.47 -2.67
C ARG A 520 14.71 5.30 -1.84
N LYS A 521 14.17 6.36 -2.43
CA LYS A 521 13.16 7.23 -1.77
C LYS A 521 11.76 6.64 -1.73
N ARG A 522 11.46 5.60 -2.55
CA ARG A 522 10.13 5.01 -2.62
C ARG A 522 10.21 3.50 -2.75
N ILE A 523 9.38 2.81 -1.97
CA ILE A 523 9.28 1.35 -1.99
C ILE A 523 7.80 0.97 -1.97
N ALA A 524 7.39 0.05 -2.84
CA ALA A 524 6.08 -0.58 -2.79
C ALA A 524 6.20 -2.02 -2.29
N TYR A 525 5.23 -2.49 -1.49
CA TYR A 525 5.20 -3.85 -0.97
C TYR A 525 3.79 -4.27 -0.56
N ALA A 526 3.57 -5.57 -0.41
CA ALA A 526 2.35 -6.15 0.12
C ALA A 526 2.61 -6.74 1.50
N LEU A 527 1.70 -6.55 2.45
CA LEU A 527 1.82 -7.10 3.80
C LEU A 527 0.42 -7.36 4.39
N GLY A 528 0.24 -8.52 5.04
CA GLY A 528 -0.99 -8.86 5.75
C GLY A 528 -0.92 -8.51 7.23
N GLY A 529 -2.09 -8.32 7.86
CA GLY A 529 -2.21 -8.14 9.30
C GLY A 529 -1.75 -6.77 9.85
N ALA A 530 -1.36 -5.83 9.01
CA ALA A 530 -0.86 -4.52 9.42
C ALA A 530 -1.73 -3.38 8.91
N ALA A 531 -2.02 -2.42 9.77
CA ALA A 531 -2.66 -1.16 9.40
C ALA A 531 -1.62 -0.03 9.45
N LEU A 532 -0.87 0.15 8.38
CA LEU A 532 0.20 1.12 8.28
C LEU A 532 -0.22 2.31 7.40
N GLY A 533 -0.55 3.43 8.03
CA GLY A 533 -1.02 4.63 7.32
C GLY A 533 -2.41 4.47 6.68
N GLY A 534 -3.25 3.56 7.22
CA GLY A 534 -4.58 3.27 6.72
C GLY A 534 -5.41 2.49 7.75
N SER A 535 -6.47 1.80 7.30
CA SER A 535 -7.29 0.94 8.12
C SER A 535 -7.26 -0.49 7.56
N ASN A 536 -6.79 -1.44 8.36
CA ASN A 536 -6.76 -2.86 8.04
C ASN A 536 -7.12 -3.68 9.28
N ALA A 537 -8.35 -3.45 9.79
CA ALA A 537 -8.83 -4.10 11.01
C ALA A 537 -9.08 -5.60 10.83
N ASP A 538 -9.30 -6.06 9.63
CA ASP A 538 -9.56 -7.46 9.27
C ASP A 538 -8.28 -8.27 9.03
N GLY A 539 -7.11 -7.61 8.91
CA GLY A 539 -5.82 -8.26 8.73
C GLY A 539 -5.56 -8.80 7.32
N SER A 540 -6.33 -8.38 6.32
CA SER A 540 -6.11 -8.73 4.92
C SER A 540 -4.71 -8.33 4.43
N VAL A 541 -4.26 -8.92 3.31
CA VAL A 541 -3.01 -8.49 2.66
C VAL A 541 -3.31 -7.24 1.84
N GLU A 542 -2.62 -6.15 2.14
CA GLU A 542 -2.80 -4.86 1.48
C GLU A 542 -1.51 -4.39 0.81
N ILE A 543 -1.64 -3.47 -0.15
CA ILE A 543 -0.51 -2.80 -0.80
C ILE A 543 -0.14 -1.53 -0.03
N PHE A 544 1.13 -1.40 0.25
CA PHE A 544 1.71 -0.27 0.94
C PHE A 544 2.72 0.48 0.07
N TYR A 545 2.82 1.77 0.35
CA TYR A 545 3.79 2.68 -0.24
C TYR A 545 4.59 3.34 0.88
N LEU A 546 5.91 3.25 0.78
CA LEU A 546 6.85 3.75 1.77
C LEU A 546 7.73 4.83 1.13
N LEU A 547 7.80 5.98 1.76
CA LEU A 547 8.80 6.99 1.48
C LEU A 547 10.02 6.75 2.37
N THR A 548 11.21 6.77 1.77
CA THR A 548 12.48 6.58 2.48
C THR A 548 13.36 7.82 2.29
N PRO A 549 13.14 8.88 3.09
CA PRO A 549 13.89 10.12 2.96
C PRO A 549 15.39 9.89 3.20
N THR A 550 16.22 10.65 2.51
CA THR A 550 17.67 10.67 2.71
C THR A 550 18.01 11.77 3.70
N ILE A 551 17.92 11.47 4.97
CA ILE A 551 18.16 12.44 6.06
C ILE A 551 19.63 12.84 6.08
N THR A 552 19.90 14.12 5.81
CA THR A 552 21.24 14.72 5.87
C THR A 552 21.41 15.69 7.02
N ALA A 553 20.29 16.19 7.56
CA ALA A 553 20.27 17.09 8.70
C ALA A 553 19.08 16.78 9.61
N THR A 554 19.25 17.05 10.91
CA THR A 554 18.16 17.06 11.88
C THR A 554 18.05 18.46 12.48
N SER A 555 16.81 18.94 12.61
CA SER A 555 16.54 20.23 13.25
C SER A 555 16.16 20.03 14.72
N SER A 556 16.68 20.87 15.59
CA SER A 556 16.29 20.97 17.01
C SER A 556 15.07 21.86 17.24
N ALA A 557 14.42 22.36 16.17
CA ALA A 557 13.23 23.17 16.30
C ALA A 557 12.08 22.41 16.94
N VAL A 558 11.38 23.09 17.84
CA VAL A 558 10.25 22.50 18.58
C VAL A 558 9.01 22.45 17.69
N LEU A 559 8.31 21.31 17.72
CA LEU A 559 7.00 21.14 17.12
C LEU A 559 5.93 21.35 18.20
N SER A 560 4.91 22.17 17.91
CA SER A 560 3.73 22.39 18.73
C SER A 560 2.48 21.94 17.97
N PHE A 561 1.59 21.25 18.66
CA PHE A 561 0.40 20.62 18.05
C PHE A 561 -0.88 21.34 18.45
N PHE A 562 -1.84 21.37 17.53
CA PHE A 562 -3.13 22.03 17.72
C PHE A 562 -4.24 21.19 17.07
N THR A 563 -5.45 21.30 17.61
CA THR A 563 -6.65 20.75 16.96
C THR A 563 -6.99 21.54 15.70
N GLY A 564 -7.53 20.87 14.68
CA GLY A 564 -7.73 21.46 13.36
C GLY A 564 -8.98 22.32 13.21
N ALA A 565 -10.03 22.05 13.98
CA ALA A 565 -11.31 22.75 13.87
C ALA A 565 -11.33 24.07 14.66
N SER A 566 -10.72 24.08 15.84
CA SER A 566 -10.75 25.23 16.76
C SER A 566 -9.38 25.88 17.00
N ASN A 567 -8.33 25.32 16.42
CA ASN A 567 -6.95 25.80 16.53
C ASN A 567 -6.45 25.90 17.99
N MET A 568 -6.87 24.97 18.85
CA MET A 568 -6.47 24.94 20.25
C MET A 568 -5.14 24.20 20.43
N PRO A 569 -4.22 24.73 21.26
CA PRO A 569 -3.00 24.04 21.57
C PRO A 569 -3.28 22.75 22.34
N VAL A 570 -2.71 21.67 21.89
CA VAL A 570 -2.73 20.37 22.60
C VAL A 570 -1.72 20.40 23.74
N MET A 571 -2.05 19.77 24.84
CA MET A 571 -1.12 19.65 25.99
C MET A 571 0.18 18.98 25.56
N ALA A 572 1.31 19.50 26.05
CA ALA A 572 2.61 18.91 25.78
C ALA A 572 2.68 17.48 26.31
N ALA A 573 3.04 16.52 25.42
CA ALA A 573 3.30 15.16 25.84
C ALA A 573 4.61 15.11 26.63
N THR A 574 4.56 14.53 27.82
CA THR A 574 5.75 14.27 28.63
C THR A 574 6.12 12.81 28.53
N PRO A 575 7.40 12.45 28.25
CA PRO A 575 7.85 11.07 28.35
C PRO A 575 7.57 10.55 29.76
N LEU A 576 6.95 9.37 29.87
CA LEU A 576 6.86 8.70 31.16
C LEU A 576 8.29 8.45 31.68
N PRO A 577 8.61 8.76 32.93
CA PRO A 577 9.89 8.34 33.51
C PRO A 577 9.97 6.81 33.45
N SER A 578 11.14 6.28 33.11
CA SER A 578 11.49 4.85 33.04
C SER A 578 10.89 4.06 34.21
N PRO A 579 10.51 2.80 34.04
CA PRO A 579 9.41 2.14 34.75
C PRO A 579 9.57 2.21 36.27
N SER A 580 8.69 2.95 36.91
CA SER A 580 8.35 2.80 38.31
C SER A 580 7.23 1.77 38.44
N PRO A 581 7.27 0.81 39.37
CA PRO A 581 6.27 -0.26 39.45
C PRO A 581 4.99 0.16 40.20
N SER A 582 4.43 1.30 39.86
CA SER A 582 3.13 1.71 40.41
C SER A 582 2.23 2.24 39.29
N PRO A 583 0.97 1.83 39.18
CA PRO A 583 0.04 2.38 38.22
C PRO A 583 -0.22 3.84 38.59
N THR A 584 0.48 4.76 37.96
CA THR A 584 0.15 6.18 38.02
C THR A 584 -1.12 6.39 37.18
N VAL A 585 -2.17 6.82 37.84
CA VAL A 585 -3.40 7.35 37.23
C VAL A 585 -2.95 8.38 36.18
N ALA A 586 -3.42 8.23 34.94
CA ALA A 586 -3.19 9.21 33.88
C ALA A 586 -3.59 10.59 34.40
N PRO A 587 -2.81 11.66 34.15
CA PRO A 587 -3.17 12.99 34.59
C PRO A 587 -4.57 13.36 34.04
N SER A 588 -5.45 13.77 34.94
CA SER A 588 -6.75 14.28 34.56
C SER A 588 -6.58 15.50 33.66
N PRO A 589 -7.29 15.60 32.53
CA PRO A 589 -7.18 16.75 31.65
C PRO A 589 -7.46 18.05 32.43
N SER A 590 -6.56 19.02 32.29
CA SER A 590 -6.78 20.35 32.84
C SER A 590 -7.95 21.01 32.09
N PRO A 591 -8.89 21.67 32.78
CA PRO A 591 -9.96 22.36 32.09
C PRO A 591 -9.37 23.39 31.10
N GLY A 592 -9.67 23.25 29.81
CA GLY A 592 -9.39 24.28 28.82
C GLY A 592 -8.57 23.86 27.59
N ASN A 593 -7.64 22.91 27.71
CA ASN A 593 -6.85 22.47 26.55
C ASN A 593 -7.15 21.02 26.19
N PRO A 594 -7.17 20.69 24.86
CA PRO A 594 -7.25 19.32 24.41
C PRO A 594 -6.11 18.45 24.99
N PHE A 595 -6.49 17.24 25.41
CA PHE A 595 -5.53 16.32 26.03
C PHE A 595 -4.57 15.68 25.02
N GLY A 596 -5.01 15.48 23.80
CA GLY A 596 -4.22 14.86 22.74
C GLY A 596 -4.85 15.06 21.36
N LEU A 597 -4.33 14.36 20.37
CA LEU A 597 -4.89 14.22 19.04
C LEU A 597 -5.38 12.80 18.82
N SER A 598 -6.38 12.61 17.97
CA SER A 598 -7.02 11.32 17.76
C SER A 598 -6.90 10.85 16.32
N PRO A 599 -6.96 9.52 16.07
CA PRO A 599 -6.92 8.95 14.72
C PRO A 599 -8.01 9.52 13.82
N GLY A 600 -7.64 9.93 12.60
CA GLY A 600 -8.53 10.52 11.61
C GLY A 600 -8.90 11.99 11.88
N GLU A 601 -8.39 12.63 12.91
CA GLU A 601 -8.62 14.04 13.24
C GLU A 601 -7.88 14.98 12.28
N LEU A 602 -8.53 16.07 11.86
CA LEU A 602 -7.84 17.21 11.27
C LEU A 602 -6.98 17.87 12.34
N SER A 603 -5.68 17.98 12.10
CA SER A 603 -4.70 18.45 13.07
C SER A 603 -3.78 19.48 12.48
N ILE A 604 -3.14 20.26 13.33
CA ILE A 604 -2.18 21.29 12.94
C ILE A 604 -0.88 21.08 13.72
N VAL A 605 0.26 21.15 13.02
CA VAL A 605 1.57 21.29 13.65
C VAL A 605 2.20 22.62 13.27
N ARG A 606 2.84 23.28 14.23
CA ARG A 606 3.60 24.52 14.05
C ARG A 606 5.00 24.39 14.58
N SER A 607 5.89 25.25 14.07
CA SER A 607 7.28 25.32 14.51
C SER A 607 7.76 26.75 14.58
N THR A 608 8.96 26.94 15.18
CA THR A 608 9.68 28.23 15.14
C THR A 608 10.41 28.45 13.81
N VAL A 609 10.65 27.38 13.05
CA VAL A 609 11.28 27.41 11.73
C VAL A 609 10.26 27.15 10.63
N ALA A 610 10.59 27.44 9.38
CA ALA A 610 9.78 27.06 8.22
C ALA A 610 9.63 25.52 8.16
N LEU A 611 8.41 25.04 7.87
CA LEU A 611 8.07 23.63 7.74
C LEU A 611 7.91 23.18 6.28
N ALA A 612 8.18 24.07 5.33
CA ALA A 612 8.15 23.79 3.91
C ALA A 612 9.10 24.72 3.16
N PRO A 613 9.58 24.35 1.95
CA PRO A 613 10.34 25.24 1.07
C PRO A 613 9.52 26.46 0.60
N SER A 614 8.23 26.24 0.29
CA SER A 614 7.24 27.26 -0.01
C SER A 614 5.85 26.78 0.43
N SER A 615 4.87 27.68 0.52
CA SER A 615 3.51 27.30 0.95
C SER A 615 2.76 26.61 -0.19
N ALA A 616 2.01 25.53 0.13
CA ALA A 616 1.18 24.80 -0.81
C ALA A 616 -0.07 24.23 -0.12
N THR A 617 -1.15 24.10 -0.90
CA THR A 617 -2.43 23.51 -0.46
C THR A 617 -2.79 22.35 -1.36
N ALA A 618 -3.19 21.23 -0.76
CA ALA A 618 -3.66 20.08 -1.51
C ALA A 618 -5.03 20.35 -2.13
N THR A 619 -5.25 19.77 -3.29
CA THR A 619 -6.53 19.78 -4.00
C THR A 619 -7.04 18.36 -4.22
N GLY A 620 -8.34 18.18 -4.43
CA GLY A 620 -8.92 16.89 -4.79
C GLY A 620 -8.87 15.81 -3.70
N ALA A 621 -9.09 16.17 -2.44
CA ALA A 621 -9.24 15.21 -1.35
C ALA A 621 -10.51 14.36 -1.51
N SER A 622 -10.44 13.05 -1.28
CA SER A 622 -11.60 12.16 -1.24
C SER A 622 -11.18 10.76 -0.75
N GLU A 623 -11.96 10.17 0.13
CA GLU A 623 -11.76 8.79 0.58
C GLU A 623 -12.39 7.76 -0.38
N THR A 624 -13.26 8.21 -1.27
CA THR A 624 -13.97 7.33 -2.21
C THR A 624 -13.32 7.24 -3.57
N THR A 625 -12.64 8.31 -4.01
CA THR A 625 -12.08 8.40 -5.38
C THR A 625 -10.57 8.59 -5.41
N ARG A 626 -9.90 8.58 -4.26
CA ARG A 626 -8.45 8.75 -4.15
C ARG A 626 -7.83 7.68 -3.24
N SER A 627 -6.64 7.22 -3.57
CA SER A 627 -5.81 6.36 -2.74
C SER A 627 -4.32 6.75 -2.90
N PRO A 628 -3.71 7.36 -1.86
CA PRO A 628 -4.32 7.82 -0.60
C PRO A 628 -5.30 8.99 -0.80
N ALA A 629 -6.23 9.15 0.14
CA ALA A 629 -7.28 10.17 0.09
C ALA A 629 -6.75 11.62 -0.01
N LEU A 630 -5.61 11.87 0.61
CA LEU A 630 -4.83 13.12 0.56
C LEU A 630 -3.40 12.81 0.11
N PRO A 631 -2.66 13.77 -0.46
CA PRO A 631 -1.23 13.57 -0.73
C PRO A 631 -0.48 13.36 0.59
N VAL A 632 0.46 12.42 0.61
CA VAL A 632 1.37 12.17 1.74
C VAL A 632 2.72 12.87 1.55
N GLU A 633 2.93 13.43 0.37
CA GLU A 633 3.95 14.43 0.05
C GLU A 633 3.27 15.67 -0.51
N LEU A 634 3.64 16.84 -0.03
CA LEU A 634 3.13 18.10 -0.53
C LEU A 634 4.27 19.13 -0.51
N ASN A 635 4.66 19.59 -1.69
CA ASN A 635 5.75 20.54 -1.88
C ASN A 635 7.04 20.17 -1.13
N GLY A 636 7.46 18.91 -1.26
CA GLY A 636 8.66 18.38 -0.64
C GLY A 636 8.53 18.09 0.88
N VAL A 637 7.33 18.17 1.43
CA VAL A 637 7.08 17.90 2.85
C VAL A 637 6.34 16.58 3.01
N SER A 638 6.78 15.78 3.98
CA SER A 638 6.06 14.57 4.45
C SER A 638 5.97 14.61 5.96
N LEU A 639 4.89 14.08 6.52
CA LEU A 639 4.70 13.95 7.95
C LEU A 639 4.28 12.52 8.29
N SER A 640 4.84 11.95 9.36
CA SER A 640 4.38 10.68 9.90
C SER A 640 4.13 10.74 11.40
N VAL A 641 3.25 9.86 11.88
CA VAL A 641 3.02 9.59 13.29
C VAL A 641 3.29 8.11 13.54
N ASN A 642 4.25 7.80 14.40
CA ASN A 642 4.70 6.42 14.66
C ASN A 642 5.05 5.65 13.36
N GLY A 643 5.57 6.37 12.35
CA GLY A 643 5.95 5.77 11.07
C GLY A 643 4.82 5.66 10.03
N ASN A 644 3.60 6.04 10.37
CA ASN A 644 2.46 6.05 9.45
C ASN A 644 2.33 7.44 8.83
N ALA A 645 2.38 7.53 7.51
CA ALA A 645 2.28 8.79 6.80
C ALA A 645 0.90 9.43 6.97
N ALA A 646 0.91 10.73 7.19
CA ALA A 646 -0.30 11.55 7.31
C ALA A 646 -0.68 12.17 5.97
N GLY A 647 -1.97 12.28 5.72
CA GLY A 647 -2.49 13.04 4.58
C GLY A 647 -2.38 14.54 4.82
N LEU A 648 -1.81 15.29 3.88
CA LEU A 648 -1.51 16.71 4.01
C LEU A 648 -2.56 17.57 3.30
N TYR A 649 -3.11 18.56 4.00
CA TYR A 649 -3.98 19.58 3.43
C TYR A 649 -3.22 20.85 3.04
N PHE A 650 -2.28 21.25 3.90
CA PHE A 650 -1.54 22.49 3.73
C PHE A 650 -0.16 22.37 4.34
N VAL A 651 0.83 22.94 3.66
CA VAL A 651 2.18 23.16 4.17
C VAL A 651 2.56 24.61 3.99
N GLY A 652 3.05 25.27 5.05
CA GLY A 652 3.31 26.69 5.09
C GLY A 652 4.75 27.01 5.43
N ALA A 653 5.45 27.73 4.54
CA ALA A 653 6.81 28.22 4.80
C ALA A 653 6.78 29.46 5.72
N ALA A 654 6.02 30.49 5.35
CA ALA A 654 5.89 31.70 6.12
C ALA A 654 5.03 31.48 7.38
N GLU A 655 3.97 30.73 7.26
CA GLU A 655 3.04 30.34 8.33
C GLU A 655 3.68 29.40 9.34
N LYS A 656 4.77 28.69 8.95
CA LYS A 656 5.48 27.71 9.76
C LYS A 656 4.53 26.64 10.31
N GLN A 657 3.61 26.19 9.45
CA GLN A 657 2.47 25.35 9.81
C GLN A 657 2.24 24.25 8.79
N ILE A 658 1.80 23.08 9.26
CA ILE A 658 1.25 22.00 8.43
C ILE A 658 -0.14 21.68 8.96
N ASN A 659 -1.14 21.59 8.05
CA ASN A 659 -2.45 21.04 8.35
C ASN A 659 -2.51 19.63 7.76
N PHE A 660 -2.85 18.67 8.58
CA PHE A 660 -2.81 17.26 8.20
C PHE A 660 -3.93 16.46 8.85
N VAL A 661 -4.26 15.33 8.27
CA VAL A 661 -5.15 14.34 8.88
C VAL A 661 -4.30 13.34 9.67
N PHE A 662 -4.59 13.21 10.94
CA PHE A 662 -3.88 12.27 11.82
C PHE A 662 -4.09 10.83 11.32
N PRO A 663 -3.06 9.99 11.19
CA PRO A 663 -3.21 8.63 10.67
C PRO A 663 -4.27 7.83 11.42
N THR A 664 -5.17 7.17 10.69
CA THR A 664 -6.35 6.50 11.24
C THR A 664 -6.04 5.29 12.12
N ASN A 665 -4.85 4.71 11.96
CA ASN A 665 -4.37 3.54 12.71
C ASN A 665 -3.44 3.88 13.88
N ALA A 666 -3.26 5.17 14.20
CA ALA A 666 -2.41 5.57 15.31
C ALA A 666 -2.96 5.03 16.65
N THR A 667 -2.11 4.31 17.39
CA THR A 667 -2.48 3.73 18.69
C THR A 667 -2.43 4.78 19.80
N SER A 668 -3.38 4.70 20.74
CA SER A 668 -3.40 5.56 21.92
C SER A 668 -2.13 5.44 22.74
N GLY A 669 -1.64 6.56 23.26
CA GLY A 669 -0.40 6.65 24.03
C GLY A 669 0.50 7.77 23.52
N LEU A 670 1.82 7.66 23.79
CA LEU A 670 2.79 8.62 23.30
C LEU A 670 3.08 8.36 21.80
N GLY A 671 2.79 9.35 20.95
CA GLY A 671 3.07 9.32 19.51
C GLY A 671 4.33 10.11 19.18
N THR A 672 5.21 9.55 18.37
CA THR A 672 6.33 10.24 17.75
C THR A 672 5.91 10.81 16.42
N VAL A 673 6.03 12.13 16.25
CA VAL A 673 5.77 12.81 14.97
C VAL A 673 7.09 13.12 14.31
N ALA A 674 7.24 12.76 13.05
CA ALA A 674 8.37 13.10 12.21
C ALA A 674 7.89 13.97 11.05
N VAL A 675 8.58 15.09 10.81
CA VAL A 675 8.37 15.97 9.65
C VAL A 675 9.64 15.95 8.82
N ASN A 676 9.52 15.52 7.58
CA ASN A 676 10.60 15.52 6.60
C ASN A 676 10.40 16.67 5.63
N ILE A 677 11.43 17.47 5.41
CA ILE A 677 11.45 18.60 4.48
C ILE A 677 12.57 18.36 3.48
N LEU A 678 12.22 18.21 2.20
CA LEU A 678 13.16 18.04 1.11
C LEU A 678 13.75 19.40 0.70
N ASP A 679 15.07 19.52 0.72
CA ASP A 679 15.78 20.57 0.01
C ASP A 679 15.99 20.15 -1.45
N SER A 680 15.11 20.60 -2.33
CA SER A 680 15.12 20.25 -3.75
C SER A 680 16.41 20.70 -4.47
N GLY A 681 17.04 21.79 -4.02
CA GLY A 681 18.29 22.29 -4.60
C GLY A 681 19.49 21.40 -4.32
N ALA A 682 19.54 20.81 -3.14
CA ALA A 682 20.61 19.91 -2.71
C ALA A 682 20.21 18.42 -2.76
N ASN A 683 18.95 18.12 -3.09
CA ASN A 683 18.35 16.77 -3.02
C ASN A 683 18.60 16.09 -1.65
N THR A 684 18.49 16.88 -0.59
CA THR A 684 18.74 16.48 0.79
C THR A 684 17.48 16.66 1.62
N ASP A 685 17.37 15.94 2.70
CA ASP A 685 16.19 15.99 3.57
C ASP A 685 16.60 16.47 4.97
N THR A 686 15.76 17.35 5.55
CA THR A 686 15.85 17.77 6.94
C THR A 686 14.73 17.18 7.74
N LEU A 687 15.06 16.52 8.85
CA LEU A 687 14.10 15.89 9.74
C LEU A 687 13.88 16.71 11.02
N LEU A 688 12.59 16.94 11.34
CA LEU A 688 12.15 17.44 12.64
C LEU A 688 11.37 16.35 13.36
N ARG A 689 11.48 16.30 14.68
CA ARG A 689 10.75 15.35 15.54
C ARG A 689 10.03 16.05 16.67
N GLY A 690 8.87 15.50 17.06
CA GLY A 690 8.10 15.94 18.21
C GLY A 690 7.32 14.79 18.83
N LEU A 691 6.77 15.05 20.03
CA LEU A 691 5.92 14.10 20.74
C LEU A 691 4.52 14.66 20.86
N VAL A 692 3.52 13.82 20.68
CA VAL A 692 2.11 14.15 20.86
C VAL A 692 1.42 13.04 21.64
N GLN A 693 0.47 13.41 22.52
CA GLN A 693 -0.40 12.41 23.14
C GLN A 693 -1.45 11.96 22.12
N VAL A 694 -1.54 10.68 21.85
CA VAL A 694 -2.60 10.08 21.03
C VAL A 694 -3.70 9.59 21.96
N VAL A 695 -4.92 9.99 21.69
CA VAL A 695 -6.14 9.60 22.43
C VAL A 695 -7.11 8.86 21.51
N ALA A 696 -8.03 8.10 22.08
CA ALA A 696 -9.01 7.32 21.31
C ALA A 696 -9.95 8.21 20.50
N SER A 697 -10.32 9.35 21.05
CA SER A 697 -11.10 10.40 20.39
C SER A 697 -10.82 11.74 21.08
N GLN A 698 -10.74 12.82 20.30
CA GLN A 698 -10.67 14.20 20.77
C GLN A 698 -11.68 15.01 19.97
N PRO A 699 -12.96 15.08 20.41
CA PRO A 699 -13.95 15.89 19.72
C PRO A 699 -13.50 17.33 19.59
N ASP A 700 -13.59 17.92 18.40
CA ASP A 700 -13.41 19.34 18.15
C ASP A 700 -14.46 19.84 17.16
N ILE A 701 -15.04 21.00 17.42
CA ILE A 701 -16.20 21.53 16.66
C ILE A 701 -15.72 22.62 15.72
N PHE A 702 -16.04 22.50 14.44
CA PHE A 702 -15.78 23.55 13.46
C PHE A 702 -16.61 24.78 13.73
N THR A 703 -15.97 25.95 13.62
CA THR A 703 -16.63 27.26 13.76
C THR A 703 -16.53 28.05 12.46
N SER A 704 -17.49 28.94 12.24
CA SER A 704 -17.51 29.82 11.06
C SER A 704 -16.33 30.79 11.02
N THR A 705 -15.70 31.06 12.14
CA THR A 705 -14.57 31.98 12.33
C THR A 705 -13.24 31.25 12.53
N ASN A 706 -13.26 29.92 12.56
CA ASN A 706 -12.10 29.09 12.84
C ASN A 706 -11.39 29.42 14.17
N ASP A 707 -12.17 29.81 15.15
CA ASP A 707 -11.76 30.12 16.52
C ASP A 707 -12.56 29.34 17.55
N ALA A 708 -12.11 29.45 18.77
CA ALA A 708 -12.63 28.70 19.87
C ALA A 708 -14.09 28.97 20.23
N GLY A 709 -14.55 30.16 20.25
CA GLY A 709 -15.84 30.60 20.80
C GLY A 709 -16.85 31.07 19.77
N GLY A 710 -16.58 30.82 18.49
CA GLY A 710 -17.39 31.29 17.37
C GLY A 710 -18.73 30.56 17.21
N ARG A 711 -19.39 30.79 16.07
CA ARG A 711 -20.60 30.05 15.69
C ARG A 711 -20.24 28.66 15.22
N ALA A 712 -20.85 27.61 15.80
CA ALA A 712 -20.67 26.25 15.36
C ALA A 712 -21.14 26.09 13.89
N VAL A 713 -20.39 25.34 13.10
CA VAL A 713 -20.81 24.92 11.76
C VAL A 713 -21.83 23.81 11.92
N ALA A 714 -23.10 24.17 11.84
CA ALA A 714 -24.22 23.26 12.04
C ALA A 714 -25.32 23.54 11.02
N PHE A 715 -26.05 22.48 10.65
CA PHE A 715 -27.14 22.53 9.67
C PHE A 715 -28.36 21.78 10.20
N ASN A 716 -29.54 22.31 9.95
CA ASN A 716 -30.76 21.54 10.04
C ASN A 716 -30.85 20.62 8.81
N VAL A 717 -30.86 19.32 9.05
CA VAL A 717 -30.93 18.26 8.03
C VAL A 717 -32.18 17.40 8.18
N THR A 718 -33.22 17.91 8.89
CA THR A 718 -34.51 17.22 9.04
C THR A 718 -35.12 16.86 7.68
N ASN A 719 -34.98 17.78 6.72
CA ASN A 719 -35.18 17.49 5.31
C ASN A 719 -33.82 17.56 4.59
N PRO A 720 -33.20 16.43 4.21
CA PRO A 720 -31.88 16.42 3.55
C PRO A 720 -31.80 17.22 2.25
N ALA A 721 -32.94 17.36 1.53
CA ALA A 721 -33.02 18.13 0.29
C ALA A 721 -33.06 19.66 0.54
N ALA A 722 -33.38 20.10 1.76
CA ALA A 722 -33.57 21.52 2.11
C ALA A 722 -32.82 21.87 3.40
N ARG A 723 -31.49 21.72 3.36
CA ARG A 723 -30.61 22.07 4.50
C ARG A 723 -30.65 23.56 4.80
N THR A 724 -30.80 23.92 6.07
CA THR A 724 -30.79 25.30 6.50
C THR A 724 -29.79 25.55 7.64
N MET A 725 -29.29 26.76 7.72
CA MET A 725 -28.43 27.19 8.82
C MET A 725 -29.32 27.75 9.98
N GLU A 726 -28.67 28.05 11.10
CA GLU A 726 -29.29 28.71 12.23
C GLU A 726 -29.95 30.06 11.86
N PRO A 727 -30.99 30.52 12.60
CA PRO A 727 -31.48 29.95 13.86
C PRO A 727 -32.33 28.69 13.67
N PHE A 728 -32.26 27.76 14.62
CA PHE A 728 -32.96 26.49 14.56
C PHE A 728 -34.24 26.56 15.39
N ASN A 729 -35.33 26.03 14.86
CA ASN A 729 -36.52 25.69 15.64
C ASN A 729 -36.37 24.28 16.20
N VAL A 730 -36.98 23.94 17.33
CA VAL A 730 -36.91 22.59 17.90
C VAL A 730 -37.70 21.56 17.09
N THR A 731 -38.64 22.00 16.23
CA THR A 731 -39.32 21.18 15.24
C THR A 731 -39.16 21.76 13.84
N SER A 732 -39.05 20.91 12.83
CA SER A 732 -38.95 21.27 11.42
C SER A 732 -39.69 20.27 10.55
N PRO A 733 -40.16 20.68 9.35
CA PRO A 733 -40.76 19.74 8.40
C PRO A 733 -39.71 18.75 7.88
N ASP A 734 -40.09 17.48 7.84
CA ASP A 734 -39.31 16.42 7.16
C ASP A 734 -39.54 16.43 5.64
N ALA A 735 -39.01 15.45 4.91
CA ALA A 735 -39.17 15.34 3.46
C ALA A 735 -40.65 15.13 3.03
N SER A 736 -41.53 14.67 3.93
CA SER A 736 -42.97 14.52 3.69
C SER A 736 -43.79 15.77 4.06
N GLY A 737 -43.14 16.78 4.68
CA GLY A 737 -43.77 17.95 5.22
C GLY A 737 -44.30 17.80 6.66
N ALA A 738 -44.11 16.63 7.28
CA ALA A 738 -44.54 16.41 8.67
C ALA A 738 -43.61 17.16 9.65
N SER A 739 -44.20 17.81 10.67
CA SER A 739 -43.42 18.48 11.71
C SER A 739 -42.84 17.45 12.69
N VAL A 740 -41.54 17.29 12.69
CA VAL A 740 -40.81 16.35 13.56
C VAL A 740 -39.71 17.08 14.33
N PRO A 741 -39.11 16.48 15.37
CA PRO A 741 -37.95 17.07 16.04
C PRO A 741 -36.86 17.42 15.06
N THR A 742 -36.32 18.65 15.13
CA THR A 742 -35.27 19.12 14.23
C THR A 742 -33.98 18.30 14.41
N VAL A 743 -33.48 17.76 13.32
CA VAL A 743 -32.20 17.06 13.29
C VAL A 743 -31.11 18.04 12.90
N ILE A 744 -30.16 18.22 13.80
CA ILE A 744 -28.94 19.02 13.57
C ILE A 744 -27.81 18.13 13.12
N GLU A 745 -27.15 18.50 12.03
CA GLU A 745 -25.86 17.97 11.63
C GLU A 745 -24.78 18.96 12.08
N LEU A 746 -23.98 18.55 13.07
CA LEU A 746 -22.86 19.31 13.61
C LEU A 746 -21.57 18.86 12.93
N SER A 747 -20.83 19.81 12.37
CA SER A 747 -19.52 19.55 11.76
C SER A 747 -18.44 19.49 12.84
N VAL A 748 -17.74 18.37 12.92
CA VAL A 748 -16.74 18.07 13.94
C VAL A 748 -15.52 17.37 13.33
N THR A 749 -14.48 17.22 14.10
CA THR A 749 -13.35 16.31 13.83
C THR A 749 -13.03 15.49 15.07
N GLY A 750 -12.21 14.43 14.91
CA GLY A 750 -11.74 13.65 16.05
C GLY A 750 -12.74 12.67 16.65
N VAL A 751 -13.82 12.34 15.94
CA VAL A 751 -14.86 11.39 16.38
C VAL A 751 -15.05 10.22 15.41
N ARG A 752 -14.12 10.02 14.48
CA ARG A 752 -14.25 9.03 13.37
C ARG A 752 -14.50 7.59 13.83
N SER A 753 -13.90 7.18 14.94
CA SER A 753 -13.97 5.79 15.47
C SER A 753 -14.94 5.66 16.64
N VAL A 754 -15.94 6.55 16.72
CA VAL A 754 -16.87 6.67 17.85
C VAL A 754 -18.27 6.28 17.44
N VAL A 755 -18.98 5.59 18.32
CA VAL A 755 -20.41 5.29 18.14
C VAL A 755 -21.29 6.26 18.95
N PRO A 756 -22.56 6.48 18.57
CA PRO A 756 -23.44 7.43 19.26
C PRO A 756 -23.53 7.25 20.79
N ALA A 757 -23.43 6.01 21.27
CA ALA A 757 -23.50 5.71 22.69
C ALA A 757 -22.30 6.21 23.52
N GLU A 758 -21.20 6.54 22.86
CA GLU A 758 -19.95 7.04 23.47
C GLU A 758 -19.87 8.56 23.45
N ILE A 759 -20.86 9.24 22.85
CA ILE A 759 -20.94 10.69 22.75
C ILE A 759 -22.01 11.24 23.66
N THR A 760 -21.67 12.27 24.40
CA THR A 760 -22.60 13.13 25.10
C THR A 760 -22.55 14.52 24.49
N ILE A 761 -23.70 15.05 24.07
CA ILE A 761 -23.86 16.41 23.56
C ILE A 761 -24.59 17.25 24.60
N THR A 762 -24.04 18.41 24.94
CA THR A 762 -24.68 19.38 25.81
C THR A 762 -24.92 20.64 24.99
N VAL A 763 -26.18 21.11 24.97
CA VAL A 763 -26.62 22.34 24.33
C VAL A 763 -27.13 23.30 25.40
N GLY A 764 -26.40 24.37 25.64
CA GLY A 764 -26.66 25.24 26.82
C GLY A 764 -26.38 24.45 28.10
N THR A 765 -27.44 24.23 28.89
CA THR A 765 -27.43 23.35 30.08
C THR A 765 -28.15 22.03 29.87
N THR A 766 -28.69 21.80 28.68
CA THR A 766 -29.48 20.61 28.36
C THR A 766 -28.56 19.52 27.77
N VAL A 767 -28.50 18.37 28.44
CA VAL A 767 -27.86 17.17 27.90
C VAL A 767 -28.81 16.50 26.90
N ILE A 768 -28.36 16.31 25.68
CA ILE A 768 -29.13 15.62 24.65
C ILE A 768 -29.21 14.12 25.03
N PRO A 769 -30.43 13.55 25.13
CA PRO A 769 -30.57 12.11 25.41
C PRO A 769 -29.81 11.26 24.39
N VAL A 770 -29.18 10.16 24.81
CA VAL A 770 -28.40 9.27 23.93
C VAL A 770 -29.25 8.77 22.75
N ALA A 771 -30.56 8.50 22.99
CA ALA A 771 -31.49 8.11 21.91
C ALA A 771 -31.70 9.19 20.85
N ASN A 772 -31.35 10.44 21.15
CA ASN A 772 -31.44 11.57 20.23
C ASN A 772 -30.11 11.83 19.49
N VAL A 773 -29.01 11.14 19.84
CA VAL A 773 -27.75 11.14 19.06
C VAL A 773 -27.89 10.06 18.00
N LEU A 774 -28.19 10.48 16.78
CA LEU A 774 -28.64 9.58 15.71
C LEU A 774 -27.49 8.89 14.99
N THR A 775 -26.48 9.66 14.60
CA THR A 775 -25.32 9.13 13.86
C THR A 775 -24.05 9.88 14.19
N VAL A 776 -22.92 9.17 14.13
CA VAL A 776 -21.56 9.73 14.04
C VAL A 776 -20.95 9.14 12.77
N LYS A 777 -20.51 9.96 11.83
CA LYS A 777 -20.05 9.48 10.53
C LYS A 777 -18.93 10.36 9.95
N PRO A 778 -17.97 9.80 9.21
CA PRO A 778 -16.98 10.57 8.46
C PRO A 778 -17.63 11.29 7.27
N ASN A 779 -16.97 12.36 6.80
CA ASN A 779 -17.23 12.95 5.50
C ASN A 779 -16.24 12.36 4.47
N PRO A 780 -16.67 11.49 3.57
CA PRO A 780 -15.75 10.82 2.66
C PRO A 780 -15.11 11.75 1.63
N GLU A 781 -15.74 12.91 1.35
CA GLU A 781 -15.19 13.89 0.41
C GLU A 781 -14.23 14.89 1.06
N MET A 782 -14.16 14.88 2.40
CA MET A 782 -13.28 15.74 3.18
C MET A 782 -12.65 14.94 4.33
N PRO A 783 -11.58 14.19 4.11
CA PRO A 783 -10.86 13.46 5.15
C PRO A 783 -10.55 14.34 6.36
N GLY A 784 -10.73 13.82 7.55
CA GLY A 784 -10.54 14.59 8.79
C GLY A 784 -11.75 15.42 9.23
N PHE A 785 -12.80 15.47 8.41
CA PHE A 785 -14.08 16.06 8.78
C PHE A 785 -15.07 14.95 9.11
N ASP A 786 -15.81 15.11 10.19
CA ASP A 786 -16.83 14.18 10.65
C ASP A 786 -18.13 14.93 10.92
N PHE A 787 -19.25 14.21 11.01
CA PHE A 787 -20.54 14.76 11.36
C PHE A 787 -21.15 14.01 12.53
N ILE A 788 -21.81 14.76 13.43
CA ILE A 788 -22.70 14.20 14.43
C ILE A 788 -24.11 14.69 14.14
N ASN A 789 -25.04 13.76 13.91
CA ASN A 789 -26.46 14.09 13.76
C ASN A 789 -27.19 13.82 15.08
N PHE A 790 -27.92 14.83 15.58
CA PHE A 790 -28.74 14.69 16.77
C PHE A 790 -30.04 15.47 16.66
N SER A 791 -31.09 15.01 17.31
CA SER A 791 -32.38 15.70 17.34
C SER A 791 -32.52 16.61 18.54
N LEU A 792 -33.08 17.83 18.33
CA LEU A 792 -33.30 18.80 19.38
C LEU A 792 -34.48 18.38 20.24
N PRO A 793 -34.32 18.29 21.59
CA PRO A 793 -35.45 18.10 22.48
C PRO A 793 -36.31 19.37 22.62
N ALA A 794 -37.60 19.22 22.86
CA ALA A 794 -38.54 20.33 23.01
C ALA A 794 -38.18 21.30 24.16
N THR A 795 -37.41 20.86 25.14
CA THR A 795 -36.92 21.69 26.25
C THR A 795 -36.00 22.83 25.84
N LEU A 796 -35.51 22.84 24.61
CA LEU A 796 -34.63 23.87 24.06
C LEU A 796 -35.38 25.00 23.34
N VAL A 797 -36.74 24.98 23.32
CA VAL A 797 -37.52 26.09 22.75
C VAL A 797 -37.13 27.40 23.41
N GLY A 798 -36.78 28.40 22.60
CA GLY A 798 -36.44 29.74 23.06
C GLY A 798 -35.09 29.86 23.79
N ALA A 799 -34.22 28.88 23.69
CA ALA A 799 -32.94 28.88 24.39
C ALA A 799 -31.97 30.00 23.93
N GLY A 800 -32.22 30.59 22.76
CA GLY A 800 -31.39 31.68 22.24
C GLY A 800 -29.99 31.20 21.80
N ASP A 801 -28.96 32.00 22.05
CA ASP A 801 -27.57 31.68 21.76
C ASP A 801 -26.99 30.81 22.88
N VAL A 802 -26.81 29.52 22.61
CA VAL A 802 -26.36 28.54 23.60
C VAL A 802 -25.07 27.83 23.14
N PRO A 803 -24.15 27.52 24.08
CA PRO A 803 -22.95 26.77 23.76
C PRO A 803 -23.29 25.30 23.42
N VAL A 804 -22.46 24.70 22.55
CA VAL A 804 -22.49 23.29 22.23
C VAL A 804 -21.18 22.64 22.67
N VAL A 805 -21.29 21.60 23.49
CA VAL A 805 -20.16 20.81 23.96
C VAL A 805 -20.38 19.35 23.58
N VAL A 806 -19.35 18.74 22.99
CA VAL A 806 -19.31 17.31 22.67
C VAL A 806 -18.28 16.64 23.58
N THR A 807 -18.70 15.61 24.30
CA THR A 807 -17.83 14.84 25.20
C THR A 807 -17.82 13.39 24.75
N PHE A 808 -16.63 12.81 24.68
CA PHE A 808 -16.40 11.40 24.43
C PHE A 808 -16.09 10.69 25.74
N ALA A 809 -16.68 9.50 25.95
CA ALA A 809 -16.36 8.60 27.06
C ALA A 809 -16.48 7.14 26.64
N ARG A 810 -15.41 6.39 26.90
CA ARG A 810 -15.32 4.92 26.70
C ARG A 810 -14.63 4.32 27.92
N THR A 811 -15.10 3.17 28.41
CA THR A 811 -14.56 2.52 29.63
C THR A 811 -13.05 2.24 29.54
N SER A 812 -12.53 1.99 28.33
CA SER A 812 -11.13 1.64 28.09
C SER A 812 -10.24 2.84 27.69
N ALA A 813 -10.78 4.06 27.70
CA ALA A 813 -10.05 5.24 27.22
C ALA A 813 -10.29 6.46 28.11
N ALA A 814 -9.37 7.43 28.09
CA ALA A 814 -9.55 8.70 28.74
C ALA A 814 -10.75 9.46 28.14
N ALA A 815 -11.60 10.01 29.01
CA ALA A 815 -12.68 10.89 28.58
C ALA A 815 -12.11 12.21 28.07
N THR A 816 -12.65 12.70 26.95
CA THR A 816 -12.23 13.95 26.33
C THR A 816 -13.44 14.84 26.03
N SER A 817 -13.21 16.13 25.82
CA SER A 817 -14.28 17.09 25.55
C SER A 817 -13.83 18.09 24.50
N SER A 818 -14.77 18.52 23.67
CA SER A 818 -14.50 19.58 22.69
C SER A 818 -14.08 20.88 23.36
N ARG A 819 -14.80 21.27 24.44
CA ARG A 819 -14.50 22.46 25.24
C ARG A 819 -15.31 22.53 26.53
N PRO A 820 -14.86 23.36 27.50
CA PRO A 820 -15.75 23.87 28.56
C PRO A 820 -16.87 24.76 27.98
N ALA A 821 -18.03 24.79 28.65
CA ALA A 821 -19.21 25.48 28.16
C ALA A 821 -19.04 27.00 27.99
N ASP A 822 -18.15 27.62 28.76
CA ASP A 822 -17.88 29.07 28.72
C ASP A 822 -17.06 29.51 27.49
N THR A 823 -16.33 28.56 26.89
CA THR A 823 -15.50 28.79 25.71
C THR A 823 -15.98 27.99 24.49
N ALA A 824 -17.07 27.24 24.62
CA ALA A 824 -17.62 26.40 23.55
C ALA A 824 -18.25 27.23 22.42
N PRO A 825 -18.21 26.77 21.18
CA PRO A 825 -18.94 27.41 20.08
C PRO A 825 -20.43 27.34 20.30
N LYS A 826 -21.18 28.30 19.74
CA LYS A 826 -22.61 28.52 19.99
C LYS A 826 -23.46 28.20 18.76
N ILE A 827 -24.69 27.80 19.02
CA ILE A 827 -25.78 27.75 18.03
C ILE A 827 -26.95 28.61 18.57
N ARG A 828 -27.79 29.08 17.65
CA ARG A 828 -29.01 29.84 18.03
C ARG A 828 -30.25 28.98 17.85
N ILE A 829 -31.06 28.90 18.90
CA ILE A 829 -32.32 28.13 18.93
C ILE A 829 -33.47 29.10 19.26
N ASN A 830 -34.51 29.10 18.39
CA ASN A 830 -35.74 29.89 18.56
C ASN A 830 -36.71 29.23 19.53
#